data_4856b4f6fd6ce75d90667784ab2fc1a0
#
_entry.id   4856b4f6fd6ce75d90667784ab2fc1a0
#
_cell.length_a   1.000
_cell.length_b   1.000
_cell.length_c   1.000
_cell.angle_alpha   90.00
_cell.angle_beta   90.00
_cell.angle_gamma   90.00
#
_symmetry.space_group_name_H-M   'P 1'
#
loop_
_entity.id
_entity.type
_entity.pdbx_description
1 polymer ?
#
loop_
_entity_poly.entity_id
_entity_poly.type
_entity_poly.pdbx_seq_one_letter_code
_entity_poly.pdbx_strand_id
1 'polypeptide(L)'
;ARTRPADCELGLVPFGANACLEQRPAPRAVGEWIQDVNPDGSDIAAALAKAEAALEPDQPARLLALSDGLFTVPPDRVKRPVDTLLPTRPFAHDLSVSRVDAPPLVSPNAVIPMTAWIQVTETTTNSYQLLRGTHVLAQGKRVFREGLSPLVFRDFASRPGLRRYTLVVTPSADDPCPENNRAQFLVKTEGSRPLLVLTDGAASPTAATLQANGIPVTEKTAADFPASLAALEDYAGVLLENVPAKRFAPSFLRDLAASVTDLGRGLALTGGESSFGPGGWYKTPVEDVLPVSLELRQDHRKYSLALAIVMDRSGSMACPTSDGRTKMEMANLGAAGAIDMLSAMDEVAVIAVDSQPHLILEMQAGDEAQSKRSRILGIQSMGGGIFVEEGIMAGLRELQKANTSIKHLILFADAADSEEPGDYEKYLRRATADGISVSVIALGSEQDCDAELLKNIAKLGHGECWFEQNAQEIPRLFMQDTYLTAKTAMCTNVTPLKVHAPLRQLSDTLPSELPNIGGYNLTYLREGSELAVSTADEENAPILSFRRAGLGRTLAYAGELSGSHAAPLMTSPQGAELTAALARWVREDDKLTVAGFQFERRVTAGGIRVTAVADEDNPLTAIPNSGLPMIVVKEQEGRGAEKTQAMLQWESASTLAAFIPLAGDEIAFPVVVLPDGSPVTLPPVCLPQPAEYQRPHDPHAGSRALEKLSVQTSGSVRASLEGLWESLPVLRRAVELAPFLFLLGACAFLTLVFLRRLGWELKWHLKAPHPPKRGARPRPPQQRSDHPHPPQQEGGSPQPPSDCNPSSLQSAFARAKRRAGTNERNPTSFASQEKSGVEK
;
A
#
# COMPACT_ATOMS: atom_id res chain seq x y z
N ALA A 1 -0.98 -6.41 36.56
CA ALA A 1 -0.17 -7.60 36.32
C ALA A 1 0.44 -8.19 37.61
N ARG A 2 0.98 -7.37 38.54
CA ARG A 2 1.64 -7.86 39.79
C ARG A 2 0.68 -8.58 40.77
N THR A 3 -0.62 -8.27 40.77
CA THR A 3 -1.64 -8.86 41.64
C THR A 3 -2.44 -9.98 40.98
N ARG A 4 -2.02 -10.48 39.83
CA ARG A 4 -2.73 -11.49 39.06
C ARG A 4 -2.68 -12.87 39.79
N PRO A 5 -3.83 -13.56 39.91
CA PRO A 5 -3.86 -14.94 40.39
C PRO A 5 -3.10 -15.89 39.45
N ALA A 6 -2.54 -16.97 40.00
CA ALA A 6 -1.69 -17.90 39.24
C ALA A 6 -2.46 -18.70 38.17
N ASP A 7 -3.75 -18.85 38.34
CA ASP A 7 -4.69 -19.56 37.46
C ASP A 7 -5.34 -18.67 36.39
N CYS A 8 -4.95 -17.40 36.32
CA CYS A 8 -5.47 -16.45 35.32
C CYS A 8 -4.43 -16.15 34.26
N GLU A 9 -4.86 -16.06 33.03
CA GLU A 9 -4.06 -15.61 31.90
C GLU A 9 -4.36 -14.15 31.57
N LEU A 10 -3.36 -13.42 31.08
CA LEU A 10 -3.48 -12.02 30.69
C LEU A 10 -2.98 -11.85 29.24
N GLY A 11 -3.82 -11.32 28.37
CA GLY A 11 -3.48 -10.81 27.05
C GLY A 11 -3.41 -9.28 27.05
N LEU A 12 -2.69 -8.72 26.09
CA LEU A 12 -2.52 -7.28 25.94
C LEU A 12 -2.66 -6.87 24.47
N VAL A 13 -3.51 -5.90 24.22
CA VAL A 13 -3.73 -5.31 22.89
C VAL A 13 -3.61 -3.79 23.02
N PRO A 14 -2.43 -3.19 22.78
CA PRO A 14 -2.30 -1.76 22.61
C PRO A 14 -3.02 -1.32 21.34
N PHE A 15 -3.59 -0.11 21.39
CA PHE A 15 -4.25 0.48 20.25
C PHE A 15 -4.02 1.99 20.18
N GLY A 16 -4.00 2.46 18.94
CA GLY A 16 -4.01 3.83 18.51
C GLY A 16 -4.90 3.91 17.28
N ALA A 17 -4.50 4.55 16.19
CA ALA A 17 -5.19 4.46 14.89
C ALA A 17 -5.21 3.02 14.33
N ASN A 18 -4.30 2.17 14.78
CA ASN A 18 -4.28 0.73 14.57
C ASN A 18 -4.27 -0.01 15.91
N ALA A 19 -4.56 -1.31 15.90
CA ALA A 19 -4.48 -2.16 17.08
C ALA A 19 -3.51 -3.30 16.84
N CYS A 20 -2.63 -3.61 17.81
CA CYS A 20 -1.65 -4.68 17.73
C CYS A 20 -1.85 -5.70 18.86
N LEU A 21 -1.56 -6.97 18.60
CA LEU A 21 -1.57 -8.00 19.64
C LEU A 21 -0.17 -8.08 20.25
N GLU A 22 0.05 -7.38 21.35
CA GLU A 22 1.34 -7.36 22.06
C GLU A 22 1.60 -8.69 22.78
N GLN A 23 0.59 -9.21 23.47
CA GLN A 23 0.70 -10.46 24.18
C GLN A 23 -0.59 -11.28 24.05
N ARG A 24 -0.47 -12.53 23.60
CA ARG A 24 -1.57 -13.51 23.72
C ARG A 24 -1.86 -13.82 25.19
N PRO A 25 -3.07 -14.24 25.54
CA PRO A 25 -3.38 -14.71 26.88
C PRO A 25 -2.33 -15.73 27.32
N ALA A 26 -1.64 -15.44 28.41
CA ALA A 26 -0.56 -16.27 28.93
C ALA A 26 -0.40 -16.08 30.45
N PRO A 27 0.09 -17.08 31.19
CA PRO A 27 0.34 -16.99 32.62
C PRO A 27 1.61 -16.21 32.98
N ARG A 28 2.34 -15.68 32.01
CA ARG A 28 3.56 -14.88 32.23
C ARG A 28 3.26 -13.39 32.50
N ALA A 29 4.24 -12.71 33.09
CA ALA A 29 4.16 -11.24 33.24
C ALA A 29 4.23 -10.56 31.87
N VAL A 30 3.65 -9.35 31.77
CA VAL A 30 3.79 -8.48 30.60
C VAL A 30 5.25 -8.01 30.54
N GLY A 31 5.92 -8.23 29.39
CA GLY A 31 7.29 -7.77 29.13
C GLY A 31 7.34 -6.28 28.76
N GLU A 32 8.46 -5.86 28.16
CA GLU A 32 8.57 -4.55 27.51
C GLU A 32 7.68 -4.49 26.27
N TRP A 33 7.22 -3.29 25.95
CA TRP A 33 6.38 -3.07 24.75
C TRP A 33 7.26 -3.17 23.50
N ILE A 34 6.85 -4.01 22.55
CA ILE A 34 7.58 -4.30 21.32
C ILE A 34 6.85 -3.73 20.11
N GLN A 35 5.50 -3.77 20.15
CA GLN A 35 4.68 -3.33 19.04
C GLN A 35 4.46 -1.82 19.08
N ASP A 36 4.70 -1.17 17.95
CA ASP A 36 4.43 0.25 17.78
C ASP A 36 2.99 0.46 17.29
N VAL A 37 2.29 1.39 17.93
CA VAL A 37 0.93 1.79 17.54
C VAL A 37 0.95 3.25 17.10
N ASN A 38 0.22 3.55 16.05
CA ASN A 38 0.12 4.92 15.56
C ASN A 38 -0.66 5.78 16.57
N PRO A 39 -0.06 6.83 17.15
CA PRO A 39 -0.66 7.64 18.20
C PRO A 39 -1.68 8.67 17.70
N ASP A 40 -1.86 8.82 16.38
CA ASP A 40 -2.68 9.88 15.76
C ASP A 40 -4.20 9.63 15.84
N GLY A 41 -4.61 8.52 16.40
CA GLY A 41 -6.02 8.16 16.57
C GLY A 41 -6.21 7.01 17.54
N SER A 42 -7.47 6.70 17.86
CA SER A 42 -7.87 5.61 18.77
C SER A 42 -9.03 4.82 18.18
N ASP A 43 -8.71 3.64 17.60
CA ASP A 43 -9.69 2.68 17.10
C ASP A 43 -9.96 1.58 18.14
N ILE A 44 -10.88 1.87 19.06
CA ILE A 44 -11.29 0.93 20.11
C ILE A 44 -12.08 -0.26 19.54
N ALA A 45 -12.75 -0.11 18.39
CA ALA A 45 -13.49 -1.20 17.76
C ALA A 45 -12.52 -2.27 17.22
N ALA A 46 -11.47 -1.88 16.50
CA ALA A 46 -10.42 -2.78 16.05
C ALA A 46 -9.69 -3.45 17.23
N ALA A 47 -9.42 -2.71 18.31
CA ALA A 47 -8.79 -3.24 19.52
C ALA A 47 -9.64 -4.33 20.18
N LEU A 48 -10.92 -4.08 20.36
CA LEU A 48 -11.85 -5.04 20.96
C LEU A 48 -12.04 -6.27 20.09
N ALA A 49 -12.16 -6.09 18.76
CA ALA A 49 -12.25 -7.21 17.81
C ALA A 49 -10.98 -8.09 17.85
N LYS A 50 -9.80 -7.48 17.91
CA LYS A 50 -8.53 -8.18 17.99
C LYS A 50 -8.34 -8.90 19.34
N ALA A 51 -8.77 -8.25 20.44
CA ALA A 51 -8.76 -8.86 21.76
C ALA A 51 -9.72 -10.07 21.83
N GLU A 52 -10.92 -9.96 21.24
CA GLU A 52 -11.88 -11.06 21.16
C GLU A 52 -11.36 -12.22 20.30
N ALA A 53 -10.71 -11.94 19.19
CA ALA A 53 -10.10 -12.94 18.31
C ALA A 53 -8.89 -13.67 18.94
N ALA A 54 -8.22 -13.04 19.91
CA ALA A 54 -7.10 -13.63 20.62
C ALA A 54 -7.52 -14.61 21.74
N LEU A 55 -8.82 -14.67 22.06
CA LEU A 55 -9.38 -15.54 23.12
C LEU A 55 -9.92 -16.82 22.54
N GLU A 56 -9.74 -17.93 23.27
CA GLU A 56 -10.35 -19.20 22.90
C GLU A 56 -11.89 -19.15 23.07
N PRO A 57 -12.65 -19.71 22.11
CA PRO A 57 -14.11 -19.62 22.12
C PRO A 57 -14.77 -20.17 23.39
N ASP A 58 -14.26 -21.25 23.92
CA ASP A 58 -14.83 -22.02 25.03
C ASP A 58 -14.29 -21.59 26.40
N GLN A 59 -13.31 -20.70 26.47
CA GLN A 59 -12.78 -20.20 27.73
C GLN A 59 -13.54 -18.98 28.21
N PRO A 60 -13.94 -18.94 29.50
CA PRO A 60 -14.51 -17.76 30.09
C PRO A 60 -13.45 -16.64 30.15
N ALA A 61 -13.74 -15.49 29.56
CA ALA A 61 -12.85 -14.36 29.53
C ALA A 61 -13.61 -13.06 29.72
N ARG A 62 -12.92 -12.03 30.15
CA ARG A 62 -13.41 -10.67 30.30
C ARG A 62 -12.42 -9.71 29.67
N LEU A 63 -12.91 -8.70 28.98
CA LEU A 63 -12.10 -7.64 28.41
C LEU A 63 -12.08 -6.45 29.38
N LEU A 64 -10.94 -5.78 29.47
CA LEU A 64 -10.80 -4.52 30.18
C LEU A 64 -10.34 -3.47 29.19
N ALA A 65 -11.17 -2.48 28.89
CA ALA A 65 -10.85 -1.34 28.07
C ALA A 65 -10.34 -0.20 28.94
N LEU A 66 -9.07 0.19 28.75
CA LEU A 66 -8.45 1.37 29.35
C LEU A 66 -8.41 2.45 28.27
N SER A 67 -9.26 3.46 28.38
CA SER A 67 -9.34 4.57 27.42
C SER A 67 -9.77 5.84 28.14
N ASP A 68 -9.26 6.97 27.70
CA ASP A 68 -9.69 8.29 28.14
C ASP A 68 -11.03 8.75 27.53
N GLY A 69 -11.60 7.92 26.66
CA GLY A 69 -12.88 8.20 26.01
C GLY A 69 -12.76 9.01 24.72
N LEU A 70 -11.55 9.35 24.29
CA LEU A 70 -11.31 9.93 22.99
C LEU A 70 -11.06 8.79 22.00
N PHE A 71 -12.01 8.48 21.17
CA PHE A 71 -11.84 7.47 20.12
C PHE A 71 -12.47 7.95 18.81
N THR A 72 -11.79 7.64 17.72
CA THR A 72 -12.20 8.01 16.37
C THR A 72 -13.31 7.10 15.85
N VAL A 73 -13.32 5.84 16.29
CA VAL A 73 -14.34 4.85 15.91
C VAL A 73 -15.00 4.32 17.18
N PRO A 74 -16.31 4.54 17.37
CA PRO A 74 -17.02 4.04 18.54
C PRO A 74 -17.02 2.50 18.57
N PRO A 75 -17.03 1.90 19.77
CA PRO A 75 -17.01 0.45 19.91
C PRO A 75 -18.26 -0.19 19.28
N ASP A 76 -18.04 -1.23 18.49
CA ASP A 76 -19.11 -2.04 17.88
C ASP A 76 -19.43 -3.26 18.76
N ARG A 77 -20.32 -4.12 18.29
CA ARG A 77 -20.83 -5.29 19.02
C ARG A 77 -19.72 -6.24 19.47
N VAL A 78 -19.59 -6.41 20.77
CA VAL A 78 -18.66 -7.34 21.42
C VAL A 78 -19.46 -8.42 22.15
N LYS A 79 -19.04 -9.67 22.01
CA LYS A 79 -19.76 -10.83 22.61
C LYS A 79 -19.40 -11.08 24.07
N ARG A 80 -18.19 -10.64 24.48
CA ARG A 80 -17.67 -10.85 25.84
C ARG A 80 -17.96 -9.66 26.73
N PRO A 81 -18.08 -9.84 28.06
CA PRO A 81 -18.20 -8.73 29.00
C PRO A 81 -17.00 -7.79 28.93
N VAL A 82 -17.24 -6.49 28.77
CA VAL A 82 -16.23 -5.45 28.73
C VAL A 82 -16.35 -4.56 29.95
N ASP A 83 -15.34 -4.61 30.81
CA ASP A 83 -15.17 -3.62 31.85
C ASP A 83 -14.46 -2.40 31.25
N THR A 84 -14.83 -1.22 31.69
CA THR A 84 -14.21 0.02 31.22
C THR A 84 -13.62 0.79 32.39
N LEU A 85 -12.43 1.34 32.20
CA LEU A 85 -11.77 2.22 33.13
C LEU A 85 -11.35 3.49 32.38
N LEU A 86 -11.86 4.63 32.84
CA LEU A 86 -11.58 5.93 32.26
C LEU A 86 -10.55 6.67 33.14
N PRO A 87 -9.27 6.74 32.69
CA PRO A 87 -8.30 7.59 33.39
C PRO A 87 -8.64 9.06 33.17
N THR A 88 -8.51 9.86 34.23
CA THR A 88 -8.74 11.32 34.17
C THR A 88 -7.54 11.99 33.46
N ARG A 89 -7.81 12.74 32.39
CA ARG A 89 -6.82 13.68 31.82
C ARG A 89 -6.89 15.02 32.56
N PRO A 90 -5.77 15.53 33.08
CA PRO A 90 -5.72 16.89 33.57
C PRO A 90 -5.63 17.85 32.37
N PHE A 91 -6.72 18.57 32.08
CA PHE A 91 -6.74 19.66 31.09
C PHE A 91 -6.56 21.04 31.72
N ALA A 92 -5.96 21.11 32.91
CA ALA A 92 -5.59 22.39 33.52
C ALA A 92 -4.46 23.01 32.68
N HIS A 93 -4.59 24.27 32.27
CA HIS A 93 -3.61 25.04 31.49
C HIS A 93 -3.40 24.64 30.02
N ASP A 94 -4.38 23.98 29.39
CA ASP A 94 -4.27 23.58 27.97
C ASP A 94 -4.57 24.74 27.03
N LEU A 95 -3.71 24.88 26.00
CA LEU A 95 -3.88 25.77 24.85
C LEU A 95 -4.09 24.93 23.61
N SER A 96 -5.09 25.19 22.80
CA SER A 96 -5.34 24.41 21.58
C SER A 96 -5.79 25.28 20.42
N VAL A 97 -5.40 24.90 19.21
CA VAL A 97 -5.98 25.43 17.97
C VAL A 97 -7.26 24.66 17.68
N SER A 98 -8.41 25.22 18.06
CA SER A 98 -9.70 24.52 17.97
C SER A 98 -10.13 24.27 16.51
N ARG A 99 -9.97 25.26 15.62
CA ARG A 99 -10.26 25.17 14.19
C ARG A 99 -9.57 26.27 13.42
N VAL A 100 -9.44 26.08 12.09
CA VAL A 100 -8.98 27.10 11.16
C VAL A 100 -10.04 27.27 10.07
N ASP A 101 -10.57 28.49 9.93
CA ASP A 101 -11.47 28.86 8.87
C ASP A 101 -10.63 29.50 7.73
N ALA A 102 -10.49 28.81 6.61
CA ALA A 102 -9.81 29.27 5.41
C ALA A 102 -10.55 28.79 4.16
N PRO A 103 -10.60 29.60 3.08
CA PRO A 103 -11.23 29.18 1.84
C PRO A 103 -10.43 27.99 1.24
N PRO A 104 -11.09 26.90 0.86
CA PRO A 104 -10.42 25.75 0.26
C PRO A 104 -9.86 26.02 -1.15
N LEU A 105 -10.47 26.97 -1.85
CA LEU A 105 -10.18 27.33 -3.22
C LEU A 105 -10.28 28.85 -3.35
N VAL A 106 -9.31 29.44 -4.04
CA VAL A 106 -9.25 30.89 -4.30
C VAL A 106 -8.83 31.17 -5.73
N SER A 107 -9.32 32.23 -6.31
CA SER A 107 -8.89 32.68 -7.63
C SER A 107 -7.50 33.31 -7.60
N PRO A 108 -6.73 33.30 -8.71
CA PRO A 108 -5.44 33.95 -8.77
C PRO A 108 -5.55 35.45 -8.43
N ASN A 109 -4.52 35.93 -7.76
CA ASN A 109 -4.43 37.34 -7.31
C ASN A 109 -5.49 37.75 -6.26
N ALA A 110 -6.16 36.79 -5.63
CA ALA A 110 -7.08 37.06 -4.55
C ALA A 110 -6.35 37.07 -3.18
N VAL A 111 -6.97 37.76 -2.22
CA VAL A 111 -6.56 37.73 -0.82
C VAL A 111 -7.11 36.44 -0.19
N ILE A 112 -6.27 35.70 0.52
CA ILE A 112 -6.63 34.51 1.29
C ILE A 112 -6.90 34.94 2.73
N PRO A 113 -8.16 35.10 3.15
CA PRO A 113 -8.46 35.35 4.57
C PRO A 113 -8.37 34.03 5.35
N MET A 114 -7.74 34.07 6.52
CA MET A 114 -7.58 32.90 7.40
C MET A 114 -7.89 33.33 8.83
N THR A 115 -8.74 32.57 9.50
CA THR A 115 -9.05 32.80 10.93
C THR A 115 -8.81 31.51 11.70
N ALA A 116 -7.84 31.52 12.57
CA ALA A 116 -7.60 30.46 13.52
C ALA A 116 -8.28 30.77 14.86
N TRP A 117 -8.99 29.80 15.39
CA TRP A 117 -9.67 29.91 16.69
C TRP A 117 -8.85 29.19 17.74
N ILE A 118 -8.28 29.97 18.66
CA ILE A 118 -7.41 29.46 19.72
C ILE A 118 -8.24 29.39 20.99
N GLN A 119 -8.27 28.20 21.60
CA GLN A 119 -8.93 27.94 22.86
C GLN A 119 -7.90 27.85 23.98
N VAL A 120 -8.11 28.61 25.08
CA VAL A 120 -7.26 28.57 26.26
C VAL A 120 -8.12 28.40 27.50
N THR A 121 -7.62 27.67 28.47
CA THR A 121 -8.31 27.43 29.75
C THR A 121 -8.22 28.61 30.74
N GLU A 122 -7.21 29.46 30.56
CA GLU A 122 -7.00 30.66 31.34
C GLU A 122 -6.41 31.77 30.46
N THR A 123 -6.57 33.03 30.89
CA THR A 123 -6.02 34.18 30.16
C THR A 123 -4.49 34.17 30.23
N THR A 124 -3.83 34.01 29.08
CA THR A 124 -2.37 33.87 28.99
C THR A 124 -1.80 34.58 27.77
N THR A 125 -0.51 34.95 27.84
CA THR A 125 0.20 35.58 26.69
C THR A 125 1.07 34.56 26.03
N ASN A 126 0.73 34.19 24.78
CA ASN A 126 1.43 33.16 24.03
C ASN A 126 2.02 33.72 22.73
N SER A 127 3.08 33.09 22.25
CA SER A 127 3.66 33.39 20.93
C SER A 127 2.98 32.56 19.86
N TYR A 128 2.90 33.10 18.65
CA TYR A 128 2.37 32.37 17.49
C TYR A 128 3.27 32.57 16.27
N GLN A 129 3.24 31.61 15.37
CA GLN A 129 3.93 31.64 14.08
C GLN A 129 3.06 30.96 13.02
N LEU A 130 2.80 31.68 11.93
CA LEU A 130 2.15 31.11 10.74
C LEU A 130 3.20 30.93 9.64
N LEU A 131 3.31 29.69 9.14
CA LEU A 131 4.23 29.31 8.06
C LEU A 131 3.43 28.99 6.80
N ARG A 132 4.00 29.26 5.63
CA ARG A 132 3.61 28.74 4.32
C ARG A 132 4.74 27.87 3.79
N GLY A 133 4.56 26.54 3.86
CA GLY A 133 5.67 25.60 3.72
C GLY A 133 6.74 25.88 4.78
N THR A 134 7.95 26.24 4.37
CA THR A 134 9.05 26.61 5.28
C THR A 134 9.16 28.12 5.55
N HIS A 135 8.38 28.96 4.85
CA HIS A 135 8.46 30.40 4.94
C HIS A 135 7.54 30.97 6.02
N VAL A 136 8.08 31.78 6.94
CA VAL A 136 7.31 32.44 7.99
C VAL A 136 6.54 33.64 7.41
N LEU A 137 5.22 33.58 7.42
CA LEU A 137 4.33 34.65 6.97
C LEU A 137 4.03 35.68 8.05
N ALA A 138 3.80 35.22 9.26
CA ALA A 138 3.47 36.04 10.40
C ALA A 138 3.98 35.42 11.68
N GLN A 139 4.47 36.24 12.60
CA GLN A 139 4.85 35.83 13.95
C GLN A 139 4.60 36.96 14.94
N GLY A 140 4.34 36.60 16.20
CA GLY A 140 4.12 37.63 17.22
C GLY A 140 3.78 37.03 18.58
N LYS A 141 3.46 37.91 19.54
CA LYS A 141 2.91 37.55 20.84
C LYS A 141 1.54 38.19 21.01
N ARG A 142 0.59 37.45 21.59
CA ARG A 142 -0.78 37.96 21.83
C ARG A 142 -1.31 37.44 23.16
N VAL A 143 -2.14 38.28 23.83
CA VAL A 143 -2.93 37.85 24.97
C VAL A 143 -4.17 37.14 24.46
N PHE A 144 -4.34 35.87 24.84
CA PHE A 144 -5.54 35.10 24.61
C PHE A 144 -6.34 35.09 25.91
N ARG A 145 -7.62 35.46 25.82
CA ARG A 145 -8.53 35.43 26.96
C ARG A 145 -9.09 34.01 27.11
N GLU A 146 -9.38 33.64 28.35
CA GLU A 146 -10.07 32.38 28.64
C GLU A 146 -11.25 32.14 27.70
N GLY A 147 -11.36 30.90 27.20
CA GLY A 147 -12.28 30.50 26.14
C GLY A 147 -11.70 30.64 24.77
N LEU A 148 -12.53 30.93 23.76
CA LEU A 148 -12.19 30.93 22.35
C LEU A 148 -11.82 32.34 21.87
N SER A 149 -10.63 32.49 21.32
CA SER A 149 -10.10 33.78 20.79
C SER A 149 -9.72 33.64 19.31
N PRO A 150 -10.18 34.55 18.41
CA PRO A 150 -9.80 34.51 17.00
C PRO A 150 -8.40 35.10 16.76
N LEU A 151 -7.63 34.49 15.85
CA LEU A 151 -6.37 34.97 15.33
C LEU A 151 -6.49 35.09 13.81
N VAL A 152 -6.48 36.31 13.27
CA VAL A 152 -6.79 36.57 11.86
C VAL A 152 -5.50 36.85 11.09
N PHE A 153 -5.37 36.20 9.93
CA PHE A 153 -4.27 36.38 9.00
C PHE A 153 -4.79 36.65 7.58
N ARG A 154 -3.89 37.15 6.73
CA ARG A 154 -4.14 37.33 5.31
C ARG A 154 -2.87 36.98 4.55
N ASP A 155 -3.04 36.26 3.43
CA ASP A 155 -1.97 36.00 2.44
C ASP A 155 -2.50 36.38 1.05
N PHE A 156 -1.65 36.30 0.04
CA PHE A 156 -1.99 36.68 -1.33
C PHE A 156 -1.73 35.50 -2.28
N ALA A 157 -2.75 35.13 -3.06
CA ALA A 157 -2.69 34.02 -4.01
C ALA A 157 -1.97 34.41 -5.32
N SER A 158 -0.64 34.58 -5.27
CA SER A 158 0.16 35.10 -6.41
C SER A 158 0.35 34.11 -7.56
N ARG A 159 0.21 32.80 -7.33
CA ARG A 159 0.43 31.74 -8.33
C ARG A 159 -0.60 30.62 -8.15
N PRO A 160 -1.04 29.96 -9.23
CA PRO A 160 -1.81 28.73 -9.14
C PRO A 160 -1.06 27.62 -8.40
N GLY A 161 -1.79 26.69 -7.81
CA GLY A 161 -1.23 25.52 -7.11
C GLY A 161 -1.72 25.40 -5.68
N LEU A 162 -1.17 24.43 -4.96
CA LEU A 162 -1.53 24.09 -3.59
C LEU A 162 -0.59 24.79 -2.59
N ARG A 163 -1.20 25.45 -1.58
CA ARG A 163 -0.45 26.06 -0.48
C ARG A 163 -0.73 25.34 0.82
N ARG A 164 0.32 24.86 1.46
CA ARG A 164 0.26 24.27 2.80
C ARG A 164 0.63 25.34 3.82
N TYR A 165 -0.27 25.57 4.77
CA TYR A 165 -0.07 26.46 5.90
C TYR A 165 0.06 25.65 7.18
N THR A 166 0.92 26.10 8.08
CA THR A 166 1.08 25.54 9.41
C THR A 166 1.06 26.67 10.43
N LEU A 167 0.10 26.66 11.34
CA LEU A 167 0.04 27.54 12.49
C LEU A 167 0.61 26.81 13.69
N VAL A 168 1.54 27.43 14.38
CA VAL A 168 2.10 26.96 15.65
C VAL A 168 1.85 28.03 16.69
N VAL A 169 1.25 27.66 17.82
CA VAL A 169 1.08 28.54 18.98
C VAL A 169 1.90 27.95 20.11
N THR A 170 2.87 28.72 20.64
CA THR A 170 3.76 28.25 21.70
C THR A 170 3.24 28.75 23.05
N PRO A 171 2.83 27.86 23.96
CA PRO A 171 2.37 28.24 25.28
C PRO A 171 3.49 28.88 26.11
N SER A 172 3.10 29.72 27.07
CA SER A 172 4.06 30.34 28.00
C SER A 172 4.32 29.49 29.25
N ALA A 173 3.54 28.44 29.47
CA ALA A 173 3.67 27.46 30.55
C ALA A 173 3.62 26.03 29.97
N ASP A 174 3.88 25.03 30.82
CA ASP A 174 3.76 23.64 30.44
C ASP A 174 2.32 23.31 30.02
N ASP A 175 2.21 22.72 28.82
CA ASP A 175 0.95 22.32 28.22
C ASP A 175 0.83 20.79 28.26
N PRO A 176 -0.26 20.24 28.77
CA PRO A 176 -0.43 18.79 28.87
C PRO A 176 -0.64 18.08 27.50
N CYS A 177 -0.94 18.86 26.44
CA CYS A 177 -1.17 18.33 25.10
C CYS A 177 -0.56 19.25 24.02
N PRO A 178 0.79 19.28 23.88
CA PRO A 178 1.46 20.18 22.96
C PRO A 178 1.15 19.90 21.48
N GLU A 179 0.64 18.72 21.14
CA GLU A 179 0.28 18.31 19.80
C GLU A 179 -0.91 19.13 19.24
N ASN A 180 -1.84 19.57 20.11
CA ASN A 180 -3.00 20.38 19.72
C ASN A 180 -2.69 21.89 19.59
N ASN A 181 -1.46 22.28 19.87
CA ASN A 181 -0.95 23.65 19.68
C ASN A 181 -0.57 23.96 18.24
N ARG A 182 -0.62 22.97 17.37
CA ARG A 182 -0.29 23.07 15.95
C ARG A 182 -1.51 22.73 15.11
N ALA A 183 -1.73 23.51 14.05
CA ALA A 183 -2.74 23.18 13.05
C ALA A 183 -2.18 23.37 11.65
N GLN A 184 -2.52 22.46 10.74
CA GLN A 184 -2.20 22.56 9.33
C GLN A 184 -3.48 22.66 8.49
N PHE A 185 -3.38 23.35 7.36
CA PHE A 185 -4.51 23.49 6.43
C PHE A 185 -4.01 23.80 5.03
N LEU A 186 -4.83 23.51 4.04
CA LEU A 186 -4.52 23.60 2.63
C LEU A 186 -5.44 24.63 1.96
N VAL A 187 -4.87 25.44 1.07
CA VAL A 187 -5.60 26.35 0.19
C VAL A 187 -5.11 26.15 -1.23
N LYS A 188 -6.00 25.78 -2.15
CA LYS A 188 -5.69 25.65 -3.59
C LYS A 188 -6.00 26.97 -4.29
N THR A 189 -5.08 27.45 -5.13
CA THR A 189 -5.30 28.60 -6.03
C THR A 189 -5.60 28.06 -7.41
N GLU A 190 -6.72 28.48 -7.99
CA GLU A 190 -7.12 28.17 -9.38
C GLU A 190 -6.16 28.79 -10.39
N GLY A 191 -6.16 28.26 -11.61
CA GLY A 191 -5.46 28.83 -12.75
C GLY A 191 -4.67 27.80 -13.54
N SER A 192 -4.17 28.22 -14.69
CA SER A 192 -3.35 27.37 -15.57
C SER A 192 -2.03 27.03 -14.88
N ARG A 193 -1.85 25.78 -14.51
CA ARG A 193 -0.65 25.25 -13.87
C ARG A 193 0.44 25.01 -14.93
N PRO A 194 1.74 25.21 -14.60
CA PRO A 194 2.84 24.86 -15.50
C PRO A 194 2.98 23.35 -15.66
N LEU A 195 3.58 22.93 -16.77
CA LEU A 195 4.09 21.56 -16.92
C LEU A 195 5.38 21.43 -16.11
N LEU A 196 5.51 20.37 -15.34
CA LEU A 196 6.76 20.02 -14.66
C LEU A 196 7.67 19.25 -15.62
N VAL A 197 8.87 19.75 -15.85
CA VAL A 197 9.93 19.02 -16.56
C VAL A 197 10.97 18.62 -15.53
N LEU A 198 11.17 17.32 -15.36
CA LEU A 198 12.19 16.74 -14.48
C LEU A 198 13.37 16.27 -15.31
N THR A 199 14.56 16.71 -14.95
CA THR A 199 15.84 16.38 -15.59
C THR A 199 16.82 15.79 -14.58
N ASP A 200 17.91 15.16 -15.05
CA ASP A 200 18.96 14.58 -14.18
C ASP A 200 20.12 15.57 -13.88
N GLY A 201 19.89 16.88 -13.93
CA GLY A 201 20.82 17.89 -13.41
C GLY A 201 21.32 18.91 -14.43
N ALA A 202 21.16 18.72 -15.74
CA ALA A 202 21.49 19.73 -16.76
C ALA A 202 20.22 20.52 -17.13
N ALA A 203 20.34 21.82 -17.36
CA ALA A 203 19.27 22.64 -17.91
C ALA A 203 18.86 22.13 -19.30
N SER A 204 17.57 21.90 -19.49
CA SER A 204 17.04 21.32 -20.72
C SER A 204 16.63 22.40 -21.72
N PRO A 205 17.07 22.30 -22.99
CA PRO A 205 16.54 23.15 -24.08
C PRO A 205 15.04 22.95 -24.29
N THR A 206 14.49 21.81 -23.88
CA THR A 206 13.06 21.47 -23.98
C THR A 206 12.20 22.50 -23.27
N ALA A 207 12.56 22.88 -22.04
CA ALA A 207 11.83 23.88 -21.27
C ALA A 207 11.78 25.24 -22.00
N ALA A 208 12.89 25.68 -22.57
CA ALA A 208 12.96 26.89 -23.37
C ALA A 208 12.12 26.81 -24.65
N THR A 209 12.18 25.68 -25.35
CA THR A 209 11.36 25.41 -26.56
C THR A 209 9.86 25.46 -26.23
N LEU A 210 9.45 24.86 -25.11
CA LEU A 210 8.05 24.87 -24.69
C LEU A 210 7.58 26.28 -24.30
N GLN A 211 8.42 27.05 -23.59
CA GLN A 211 8.12 28.44 -23.23
C GLN A 211 8.00 29.32 -24.47
N ALA A 212 8.86 29.15 -25.48
CA ALA A 212 8.78 29.84 -26.75
C ALA A 212 7.46 29.52 -27.50
N ASN A 213 6.90 28.34 -27.34
CA ASN A 213 5.59 27.93 -27.85
C ASN A 213 4.41 28.31 -26.95
N GLY A 214 4.61 29.17 -25.93
CA GLY A 214 3.56 29.68 -25.05
C GLY A 214 3.06 28.70 -24.00
N ILE A 215 3.78 27.60 -23.78
CA ILE A 215 3.43 26.59 -22.77
C ILE A 215 4.17 26.93 -21.47
N PRO A 216 3.45 27.24 -20.37
CA PRO A 216 4.09 27.51 -19.09
C PRO A 216 4.76 26.23 -18.56
N VAL A 217 6.03 26.33 -18.25
CA VAL A 217 6.87 25.19 -17.79
C VAL A 217 7.64 25.60 -16.56
N THR A 218 7.76 24.67 -15.64
CA THR A 218 8.72 24.72 -14.53
C THR A 218 9.68 23.54 -14.66
N GLU A 219 10.95 23.86 -14.82
CA GLU A 219 12.02 22.87 -14.84
C GLU A 219 12.60 22.69 -13.45
N LYS A 220 12.83 21.43 -13.06
CA LYS A 220 13.53 21.06 -11.83
C LYS A 220 14.39 19.84 -12.07
N THR A 221 15.46 19.73 -11.27
CA THR A 221 16.21 18.47 -11.24
C THR A 221 15.44 17.44 -10.39
N ALA A 222 15.62 16.15 -10.70
CA ALA A 222 15.02 15.09 -9.89
C ALA A 222 15.49 15.13 -8.42
N ALA A 223 16.71 15.59 -8.17
CA ALA A 223 17.26 15.73 -6.81
C ALA A 223 16.64 16.90 -6.01
N ASP A 224 16.27 18.00 -6.68
CA ASP A 224 15.73 19.20 -6.04
C ASP A 224 14.18 19.16 -5.94
N PHE A 225 13.57 18.20 -6.57
CA PHE A 225 12.11 18.07 -6.52
C PHE A 225 11.68 17.40 -5.22
N PRO A 226 10.79 18.02 -4.40
CA PRO A 226 10.21 17.37 -3.23
C PRO A 226 9.26 16.25 -3.71
N ALA A 227 9.77 15.01 -3.73
CA ALA A 227 9.12 13.86 -4.31
C ALA A 227 7.90 13.44 -3.47
N SER A 228 6.77 14.17 -3.63
CA SER A 228 5.50 13.93 -2.96
C SER A 228 4.32 14.21 -3.89
N LEU A 229 3.19 13.54 -3.61
CA LEU A 229 1.95 13.73 -4.37
C LEU A 229 1.42 15.17 -4.23
N ALA A 230 1.54 15.75 -3.03
CA ALA A 230 1.16 17.13 -2.78
C ALA A 230 1.99 18.13 -3.60
N ALA A 231 3.29 17.86 -3.83
CA ALA A 231 4.12 18.72 -4.67
C ALA A 231 3.74 18.65 -6.15
N LEU A 232 3.17 17.53 -6.61
CA LEU A 232 2.65 17.37 -7.95
C LEU A 232 1.40 18.23 -8.21
N GLU A 233 0.65 18.65 -7.16
CA GLU A 233 -0.54 19.48 -7.29
C GLU A 233 -0.27 20.87 -7.91
N ASP A 234 0.96 21.35 -7.83
CA ASP A 234 1.35 22.62 -8.43
C ASP A 234 1.48 22.57 -9.96
N TYR A 235 1.39 21.38 -10.56
CA TYR A 235 1.67 21.16 -11.97
C TYR A 235 0.50 20.52 -12.71
N ALA A 236 0.33 20.86 -13.99
CA ALA A 236 -0.71 20.33 -14.86
C ALA A 236 -0.39 18.95 -15.46
N GLY A 237 0.86 18.52 -15.34
CA GLY A 237 1.37 17.24 -15.82
C GLY A 237 2.87 17.14 -15.59
N VAL A 238 3.44 15.98 -15.81
CA VAL A 238 4.88 15.67 -15.59
C VAL A 238 5.49 15.17 -16.89
N LEU A 239 6.66 15.70 -17.22
CA LEU A 239 7.52 15.23 -18.30
C LEU A 239 8.86 14.83 -17.69
N LEU A 240 9.19 13.56 -17.79
CA LEU A 240 10.45 12.97 -17.35
C LEU A 240 11.40 12.96 -18.55
N GLU A 241 12.41 13.82 -18.55
CA GLU A 241 13.34 13.97 -19.66
C GLU A 241 14.68 13.35 -19.31
N ASN A 242 14.94 12.18 -19.90
CA ASN A 242 16.19 11.42 -19.74
C ASN A 242 16.64 11.28 -18.29
N VAL A 243 15.72 10.90 -17.40
CA VAL A 243 15.94 10.74 -15.95
C VAL A 243 15.90 9.26 -15.57
N PRO A 244 16.88 8.75 -14.83
CA PRO A 244 16.85 7.37 -14.36
C PRO A 244 15.90 7.20 -13.15
N ALA A 245 15.20 6.07 -13.09
CA ALA A 245 14.25 5.74 -12.01
C ALA A 245 14.88 5.76 -10.61
N LYS A 246 16.18 5.43 -10.51
CA LYS A 246 16.95 5.43 -9.25
C LYS A 246 17.03 6.80 -8.55
N ARG A 247 16.71 7.89 -9.25
CA ARG A 247 16.64 9.24 -8.63
C ARG A 247 15.42 9.42 -7.72
N PHE A 248 14.45 8.54 -7.82
CA PHE A 248 13.19 8.62 -7.08
C PHE A 248 13.06 7.46 -6.10
N ALA A 249 12.55 7.77 -4.92
CA ALA A 249 12.19 6.74 -3.95
C ALA A 249 11.08 5.82 -4.51
N PRO A 250 11.06 4.53 -4.19
CA PRO A 250 10.02 3.59 -4.64
C PRO A 250 8.59 4.03 -4.24
N SER A 251 8.45 4.72 -3.10
CA SER A 251 7.18 5.34 -2.68
C SER A 251 6.70 6.38 -3.69
N PHE A 252 7.58 7.28 -4.11
CA PHE A 252 7.24 8.32 -5.08
C PHE A 252 6.91 7.75 -6.46
N LEU A 253 7.56 6.67 -6.91
CA LEU A 253 7.20 6.01 -8.17
C LEU A 253 5.76 5.47 -8.13
N ARG A 254 5.30 4.96 -6.98
CA ARG A 254 3.89 4.57 -6.77
C ARG A 254 2.97 5.79 -6.77
N ASP A 255 3.37 6.86 -6.09
CA ASP A 255 2.62 8.12 -6.04
C ASP A 255 2.47 8.74 -7.43
N LEU A 256 3.54 8.71 -8.23
CA LEU A 256 3.52 9.20 -9.60
C LEU A 256 2.57 8.36 -10.48
N ALA A 257 2.60 7.04 -10.38
CA ALA A 257 1.66 6.16 -11.08
C ALA A 257 0.21 6.40 -10.62
N ALA A 258 -0.03 6.50 -9.30
CA ALA A 258 -1.34 6.79 -8.73
C ALA A 258 -1.85 8.19 -9.15
N SER A 259 -0.96 9.18 -9.28
CA SER A 259 -1.33 10.52 -9.77
C SER A 259 -1.91 10.47 -11.19
N VAL A 260 -1.45 9.52 -12.00
CA VAL A 260 -1.99 9.29 -13.35
C VAL A 260 -3.29 8.49 -13.28
N THR A 261 -3.25 7.28 -12.69
CA THR A 261 -4.38 6.36 -12.75
C THR A 261 -5.61 6.84 -11.97
N ASP A 262 -5.39 7.50 -10.85
CA ASP A 262 -6.43 7.80 -9.85
C ASP A 262 -6.77 9.29 -9.75
N LEU A 263 -5.81 10.19 -10.05
CA LEU A 263 -6.03 11.63 -10.00
C LEU A 263 -6.16 12.27 -11.39
N GLY A 264 -6.01 11.50 -12.48
CA GLY A 264 -6.26 11.96 -13.84
C GLY A 264 -5.13 12.78 -14.47
N ARG A 265 -3.91 12.79 -13.89
CA ARG A 265 -2.79 13.58 -14.39
C ARG A 265 -2.20 13.01 -15.67
N GLY A 266 -1.52 13.87 -16.39
CA GLY A 266 -0.73 13.47 -17.56
C GLY A 266 0.73 13.21 -17.19
N LEU A 267 1.33 12.19 -17.81
CA LEU A 267 2.72 11.81 -17.67
C LEU A 267 3.35 11.51 -19.01
N ALA A 268 4.53 12.08 -19.27
CA ALA A 268 5.36 11.71 -20.40
C ALA A 268 6.73 11.21 -19.93
N LEU A 269 7.22 10.17 -20.57
CA LEU A 269 8.60 9.71 -20.46
C LEU A 269 9.28 9.85 -21.83
N THR A 270 10.48 10.47 -21.87
CA THR A 270 11.24 10.66 -23.10
C THR A 270 12.55 9.88 -23.06
N GLY A 271 13.05 9.52 -24.24
CA GLY A 271 14.25 8.72 -24.39
C GLY A 271 15.54 9.42 -24.03
N GLY A 272 16.60 8.63 -24.05
CA GLY A 272 17.98 9.00 -23.79
C GLY A 272 18.75 7.88 -23.12
N GLU A 273 20.04 8.13 -22.89
CA GLU A 273 20.96 7.13 -22.31
C GLU A 273 20.57 6.69 -20.89
N SER A 274 19.87 7.58 -20.12
CA SER A 274 19.44 7.35 -18.75
C SER A 274 17.92 7.16 -18.63
N SER A 275 17.23 6.77 -19.69
CA SER A 275 15.77 6.62 -19.69
C SER A 275 15.35 5.20 -20.10
N PHE A 276 14.08 4.89 -19.99
CA PHE A 276 13.47 3.60 -20.32
C PHE A 276 14.21 2.41 -19.68
N GLY A 277 14.59 1.39 -20.46
CA GLY A 277 15.33 0.22 -20.00
C GLY A 277 16.65 0.58 -19.31
N PRO A 278 17.58 1.29 -19.98
CA PRO A 278 18.84 1.74 -19.37
C PRO A 278 18.65 2.61 -18.14
N GLY A 279 17.58 3.39 -18.09
CA GLY A 279 17.20 4.22 -16.92
C GLY A 279 16.58 3.46 -15.77
N GLY A 280 16.39 2.12 -15.87
CA GLY A 280 15.86 1.30 -14.80
C GLY A 280 14.36 1.45 -14.56
N TRP A 281 13.59 1.84 -15.58
CA TRP A 281 12.14 1.98 -15.48
C TRP A 281 11.37 0.65 -15.59
N TYR A 282 12.04 -0.44 -15.97
CA TYR A 282 11.45 -1.77 -16.08
C TYR A 282 10.91 -2.27 -14.74
N LYS A 283 9.72 -2.85 -14.77
CA LYS A 283 8.97 -3.32 -13.57
C LYS A 283 8.75 -2.26 -12.48
N THR A 284 8.84 -0.99 -12.81
CA THR A 284 8.40 0.07 -11.90
C THR A 284 6.89 0.30 -12.04
N PRO A 285 6.21 0.83 -11.01
CA PRO A 285 4.80 1.22 -11.11
C PRO A 285 4.53 2.21 -12.25
N VAL A 286 5.53 3.00 -12.64
CA VAL A 286 5.43 3.95 -13.75
C VAL A 286 5.40 3.22 -15.09
N GLU A 287 6.17 2.14 -15.28
CA GLU A 287 6.10 1.34 -16.50
C GLU A 287 4.69 0.80 -16.77
N ASP A 288 3.98 0.39 -15.72
CA ASP A 288 2.64 -0.18 -15.85
C ASP A 288 1.63 0.81 -16.46
N VAL A 289 1.85 2.10 -16.24
CA VAL A 289 1.00 3.16 -16.80
C VAL A 289 1.47 3.65 -18.16
N LEU A 290 2.71 3.39 -18.58
CA LEU A 290 3.23 3.79 -19.88
C LEU A 290 2.54 3.05 -21.05
N PRO A 291 2.50 3.65 -22.26
CA PRO A 291 1.95 3.02 -23.47
C PRO A 291 2.88 1.96 -24.07
N VAL A 292 4.07 1.78 -23.51
CA VAL A 292 5.09 0.84 -23.99
C VAL A 292 5.52 -0.11 -22.87
N SER A 293 5.95 -1.32 -23.26
CA SER A 293 6.63 -2.26 -22.38
C SER A 293 8.14 -2.18 -22.60
N LEU A 294 8.87 -2.32 -21.52
CA LEU A 294 10.34 -2.29 -21.53
C LEU A 294 10.95 -3.69 -21.44
N GLU A 295 10.13 -4.73 -21.54
CA GLU A 295 10.59 -6.11 -21.53
C GLU A 295 11.37 -6.42 -22.82
N LEU A 296 12.64 -6.80 -22.69
CA LEU A 296 13.47 -7.20 -23.85
C LEU A 296 12.96 -8.51 -24.44
N ARG A 297 12.46 -8.44 -25.68
CA ARG A 297 12.07 -9.64 -26.43
C ARG A 297 13.31 -10.34 -27.00
N GLN A 298 13.32 -11.67 -26.95
CA GLN A 298 14.45 -12.49 -27.40
C GLN A 298 14.81 -12.26 -28.86
N ASP A 299 13.82 -11.97 -29.71
CA ASP A 299 13.97 -11.78 -31.15
C ASP A 299 14.82 -10.54 -31.54
N HIS A 300 15.01 -9.60 -30.65
CA HIS A 300 15.73 -8.34 -30.88
C HIS A 300 17.10 -8.28 -30.21
N ARG A 301 17.55 -9.35 -29.55
CA ARG A 301 18.89 -9.43 -28.99
C ARG A 301 19.91 -9.69 -30.07
N LYS A 302 20.68 -8.67 -30.47
CA LYS A 302 21.73 -8.77 -31.48
C LYS A 302 23.00 -9.50 -31.02
N TYR A 303 23.20 -9.62 -29.72
CA TYR A 303 24.39 -10.19 -29.09
C TYR A 303 24.01 -11.15 -27.98
N SER A 304 24.68 -12.30 -27.93
CA SER A 304 24.59 -13.24 -26.82
C SER A 304 25.42 -12.74 -25.62
N LEU A 305 24.90 -12.93 -24.42
CA LEU A 305 25.51 -12.53 -23.15
C LEU A 305 26.03 -13.77 -22.43
N ALA A 306 27.27 -13.74 -21.92
CA ALA A 306 27.72 -14.67 -20.88
C ALA A 306 27.70 -13.94 -19.53
N LEU A 307 27.00 -14.52 -18.57
CA LEU A 307 26.82 -13.97 -17.24
C LEU A 307 27.43 -14.89 -16.20
N ALA A 308 28.31 -14.38 -15.35
CA ALA A 308 28.74 -15.06 -14.14
C ALA A 308 28.08 -14.40 -12.93
N ILE A 309 27.25 -15.12 -12.21
CA ILE A 309 26.62 -14.66 -10.96
C ILE A 309 27.44 -15.21 -9.81
N VAL A 310 28.09 -14.32 -9.07
CA VAL A 310 28.86 -14.63 -7.88
C VAL A 310 28.04 -14.20 -6.67
N MET A 311 27.71 -15.13 -5.80
CA MET A 311 26.83 -14.92 -4.67
C MET A 311 27.57 -15.11 -3.36
N ASP A 312 27.61 -14.09 -2.55
CA ASP A 312 28.03 -14.17 -1.16
C ASP A 312 27.12 -15.09 -0.37
N ARG A 313 27.67 -16.03 0.37
CA ARG A 313 26.98 -16.92 1.31
C ARG A 313 27.59 -16.89 2.71
N SER A 314 28.29 -15.81 3.05
CA SER A 314 28.89 -15.57 4.38
C SER A 314 27.84 -15.58 5.51
N GLY A 315 28.31 -15.51 6.74
CA GLY A 315 27.43 -15.56 7.93
C GLY A 315 26.46 -14.41 8.03
N SER A 316 26.86 -13.22 7.61
CA SER A 316 26.04 -11.99 7.56
C SER A 316 24.81 -12.12 6.64
N MET A 317 24.91 -12.96 5.60
CA MET A 317 23.80 -13.26 4.68
C MET A 317 22.62 -14.01 5.34
N ALA A 318 22.82 -14.56 6.55
CA ALA A 318 21.72 -15.15 7.35
C ALA A 318 20.88 -14.08 8.07
N CYS A 319 21.29 -12.82 8.09
CA CYS A 319 20.55 -11.75 8.77
C CYS A 319 19.17 -11.53 8.12
N PRO A 320 18.11 -11.37 8.95
CA PRO A 320 16.78 -11.06 8.43
C PRO A 320 16.69 -9.62 7.93
N THR A 321 15.94 -9.43 6.87
CA THR A 321 15.58 -8.13 6.32
C THR A 321 14.24 -7.64 6.86
N SER A 322 13.85 -6.43 6.52
CA SER A 322 12.60 -5.80 6.98
C SER A 322 11.32 -6.57 6.62
N ASP A 323 11.36 -7.39 5.58
CA ASP A 323 10.25 -8.25 5.12
C ASP A 323 10.22 -9.65 5.76
N GLY A 324 11.18 -9.93 6.69
CA GLY A 324 11.28 -11.18 7.42
C GLY A 324 12.02 -12.33 6.69
N ARG A 325 12.55 -12.06 5.50
CA ARG A 325 13.42 -12.99 4.74
C ARG A 325 14.88 -12.74 5.12
N THR A 326 15.73 -13.73 4.85
CA THR A 326 17.18 -13.53 4.98
C THR A 326 17.76 -12.84 3.74
N LYS A 327 18.91 -12.16 3.89
CA LYS A 327 19.65 -11.61 2.76
C LYS A 327 20.00 -12.69 1.72
N MET A 328 20.33 -13.91 2.18
CA MET A 328 20.59 -15.05 1.30
C MET A 328 19.35 -15.42 0.45
N GLU A 329 18.17 -15.47 1.06
CA GLU A 329 16.93 -15.73 0.34
C GLU A 329 16.66 -14.63 -0.71
N MET A 330 16.97 -13.36 -0.38
CA MET A 330 16.87 -12.25 -1.34
C MET A 330 17.83 -12.44 -2.53
N ALA A 331 19.10 -12.73 -2.27
CA ALA A 331 20.09 -12.99 -3.31
C ALA A 331 19.66 -14.16 -4.21
N ASN A 332 19.18 -15.26 -3.59
CA ASN A 332 18.70 -16.43 -4.32
C ASN A 332 17.53 -16.09 -5.25
N LEU A 333 16.56 -15.31 -4.77
CA LEU A 333 15.43 -14.86 -5.57
C LEU A 333 15.87 -13.94 -6.70
N GLY A 334 16.82 -13.04 -6.42
CA GLY A 334 17.41 -12.14 -7.42
C GLY A 334 18.14 -12.90 -8.52
N ALA A 335 19.03 -13.81 -8.13
CA ALA A 335 19.78 -14.64 -9.10
C ALA A 335 18.86 -15.56 -9.91
N ALA A 336 17.84 -16.17 -9.28
CA ALA A 336 16.86 -16.97 -9.97
C ALA A 336 16.03 -16.14 -10.96
N GLY A 337 15.60 -14.95 -10.57
CA GLY A 337 14.89 -14.02 -11.45
C GLY A 337 15.76 -13.52 -12.61
N ALA A 338 17.06 -13.35 -12.38
CA ALA A 338 18.02 -13.03 -13.43
C ALA A 338 18.11 -14.13 -14.50
N ILE A 339 18.19 -15.39 -14.07
CA ILE A 339 18.25 -16.54 -14.96
C ILE A 339 16.95 -16.73 -15.74
N ASP A 340 15.80 -16.50 -15.12
CA ASP A 340 14.50 -16.58 -15.79
C ASP A 340 14.38 -15.62 -17.00
N MET A 341 15.23 -14.58 -17.07
CA MET A 341 15.26 -13.59 -18.17
C MET A 341 16.26 -13.92 -19.27
N LEU A 342 17.13 -14.91 -19.10
CA LEU A 342 18.10 -15.30 -20.10
C LEU A 342 17.46 -16.18 -21.17
N SER A 343 17.98 -16.08 -22.40
CA SER A 343 17.56 -16.89 -23.54
C SER A 343 18.45 -18.12 -23.71
N ALA A 344 18.06 -19.04 -24.59
CA ALA A 344 18.90 -20.18 -24.97
C ALA A 344 20.22 -19.77 -25.66
N MET A 345 20.32 -18.51 -26.15
CA MET A 345 21.55 -17.99 -26.78
C MET A 345 22.50 -17.37 -25.76
N ASP A 346 22.03 -17.09 -24.54
CA ASP A 346 22.84 -16.57 -23.44
C ASP A 346 23.43 -17.72 -22.64
N GLU A 347 24.60 -17.51 -22.06
CA GLU A 347 25.28 -18.48 -21.21
C GLU A 347 25.35 -17.95 -19.78
N VAL A 348 25.19 -18.81 -18.77
CA VAL A 348 25.25 -18.41 -17.37
C VAL A 348 25.95 -19.42 -16.49
N ALA A 349 26.74 -18.91 -15.54
CA ALA A 349 27.31 -19.68 -14.43
C ALA A 349 26.87 -19.06 -13.10
N VAL A 350 26.70 -19.87 -12.06
CA VAL A 350 26.40 -19.43 -10.70
C VAL A 350 27.40 -20.01 -9.72
N ILE A 351 28.02 -19.13 -8.97
CA ILE A 351 29.06 -19.45 -7.99
C ILE A 351 28.61 -18.89 -6.62
N ALA A 352 28.62 -19.69 -5.60
CA ALA A 352 28.45 -19.22 -4.22
C ALA A 352 29.82 -19.16 -3.55
N VAL A 353 30.08 -18.12 -2.75
CA VAL A 353 31.40 -17.88 -2.13
C VAL A 353 31.24 -17.65 -0.64
N ASP A 354 32.04 -18.39 0.13
CA ASP A 354 32.37 -18.11 1.52
C ASP A 354 33.91 -17.98 1.63
N SER A 355 34.61 -18.85 2.36
CA SER A 355 36.06 -18.94 2.35
C SER A 355 36.65 -19.58 1.09
N GLN A 356 35.81 -20.15 0.21
CA GLN A 356 36.20 -20.71 -1.09
C GLN A 356 34.99 -20.72 -2.04
N PRO A 357 35.26 -20.73 -3.37
CA PRO A 357 34.19 -20.73 -4.34
C PRO A 357 33.53 -22.10 -4.47
N HIS A 358 32.21 -22.14 -4.50
CA HIS A 358 31.37 -23.32 -4.72
C HIS A 358 30.61 -23.15 -6.03
N LEU A 359 30.93 -23.96 -7.01
CA LEU A 359 30.28 -23.92 -8.34
C LEU A 359 28.89 -24.57 -8.24
N ILE A 360 27.86 -23.76 -8.28
CA ILE A 360 26.44 -24.20 -8.21
C ILE A 360 25.94 -24.61 -9.59
N LEU A 361 26.22 -23.78 -10.61
CA LEU A 361 25.98 -24.05 -12.02
C LEU A 361 27.24 -23.70 -12.80
N GLU A 362 27.76 -24.67 -13.57
CA GLU A 362 28.81 -24.42 -14.57
C GLU A 362 28.27 -23.55 -15.71
N MET A 363 29.15 -22.95 -16.49
CA MET A 363 28.76 -22.16 -17.67
C MET A 363 27.94 -23.02 -18.62
N GLN A 364 26.69 -22.65 -18.84
CA GLN A 364 25.71 -23.38 -19.62
C GLN A 364 24.67 -22.44 -20.23
N ALA A 365 23.88 -22.90 -21.19
CA ALA A 365 22.83 -22.11 -21.84
C ALA A 365 21.75 -21.70 -20.84
N GLY A 366 21.13 -20.52 -21.06
CA GLY A 366 20.17 -19.94 -20.15
C GLY A 366 18.94 -20.82 -19.89
N ASP A 367 18.40 -21.47 -20.92
CA ASP A 367 17.26 -22.40 -20.80
C ASP A 367 17.60 -23.66 -19.98
N GLU A 368 18.83 -24.16 -20.11
CA GLU A 368 19.32 -25.25 -19.27
C GLU A 368 19.46 -24.83 -17.81
N ALA A 369 19.95 -23.62 -17.55
CA ALA A 369 20.07 -23.06 -16.22
C ALA A 369 18.71 -22.82 -15.56
N GLN A 370 17.68 -22.38 -16.31
CA GLN A 370 16.31 -22.22 -15.84
C GLN A 370 15.74 -23.55 -15.32
N SER A 371 16.04 -24.66 -15.95
CA SER A 371 15.63 -25.99 -15.50
C SER A 371 16.22 -26.39 -14.14
N LYS A 372 17.35 -25.79 -13.78
CA LYS A 372 18.11 -26.04 -12.53
C LYS A 372 17.89 -24.95 -11.47
N ARG A 373 16.89 -24.09 -11.64
CA ARG A 373 16.53 -22.94 -10.77
C ARG A 373 16.44 -23.34 -9.29
N SER A 374 15.98 -24.54 -8.98
CA SER A 374 15.87 -25.05 -7.61
C SER A 374 17.21 -25.13 -6.87
N ARG A 375 18.34 -25.31 -7.57
CA ARG A 375 19.66 -25.33 -6.97
C ARG A 375 20.05 -23.96 -6.44
N ILE A 376 19.69 -22.90 -7.14
CA ILE A 376 19.96 -21.51 -6.75
C ILE A 376 19.13 -21.13 -5.54
N LEU A 377 17.82 -21.44 -5.57
CA LEU A 377 16.93 -21.20 -4.44
C LEU A 377 17.29 -22.00 -3.18
N GLY A 378 18.11 -23.06 -3.31
CA GLY A 378 18.57 -23.90 -2.23
C GLY A 378 19.91 -23.46 -1.61
N ILE A 379 20.56 -22.40 -2.07
CA ILE A 379 21.82 -21.91 -1.51
C ILE A 379 21.55 -21.39 -0.11
N GLN A 380 22.38 -21.82 0.85
CA GLN A 380 22.25 -21.43 2.24
C GLN A 380 23.50 -20.70 2.69
N SER A 381 23.34 -19.73 3.58
CA SER A 381 24.46 -19.12 4.31
C SER A 381 25.10 -20.19 5.21
N MET A 382 26.44 -20.30 5.16
CA MET A 382 27.19 -21.36 5.88
C MET A 382 28.11 -20.83 6.98
N GLY A 383 28.14 -19.51 7.18
CA GLY A 383 29.06 -18.86 8.13
C GLY A 383 30.45 -18.60 7.52
N GLY A 384 31.28 -17.85 8.21
CA GLY A 384 32.55 -17.31 7.70
C GLY A 384 32.36 -15.98 6.98
N GLY A 385 33.45 -15.32 6.60
CA GLY A 385 33.42 -14.10 5.80
C GLY A 385 33.45 -14.36 4.30
N ILE A 386 33.30 -13.32 3.49
CA ILE A 386 33.42 -13.41 2.04
C ILE A 386 34.87 -13.16 1.60
N PHE A 387 35.42 -14.06 0.77
CA PHE A 387 36.69 -13.92 0.06
C PHE A 387 36.42 -13.41 -1.35
N VAL A 388 36.37 -12.09 -1.52
CA VAL A 388 35.95 -11.42 -2.76
C VAL A 388 36.82 -11.80 -3.95
N GLU A 389 38.16 -11.88 -3.74
CA GLU A 389 39.12 -12.28 -4.78
C GLU A 389 38.80 -13.65 -5.36
N GLU A 390 38.56 -14.63 -4.49
CA GLU A 390 38.26 -16.01 -4.91
C GLU A 390 36.96 -16.09 -5.70
N GLY A 391 35.94 -15.32 -5.29
CA GLY A 391 34.66 -15.21 -6.01
C GLY A 391 34.84 -14.63 -7.40
N ILE A 392 35.52 -13.50 -7.51
CA ILE A 392 35.78 -12.82 -8.79
C ILE A 392 36.60 -13.74 -9.69
N MET A 393 37.67 -14.37 -9.18
CA MET A 393 38.48 -15.30 -9.96
C MET A 393 37.67 -16.48 -10.47
N ALA A 394 36.81 -17.08 -9.64
CA ALA A 394 35.96 -18.20 -10.08
C ALA A 394 34.98 -17.77 -11.17
N GLY A 395 34.33 -16.61 -11.02
CA GLY A 395 33.43 -16.04 -12.03
C GLY A 395 34.14 -15.77 -13.36
N LEU A 396 35.33 -15.16 -13.31
CA LEU A 396 36.13 -14.88 -14.51
C LEU A 396 36.57 -16.17 -15.22
N ARG A 397 36.91 -17.24 -14.47
CA ARG A 397 37.25 -18.56 -15.07
C ARG A 397 36.06 -19.15 -15.82
N GLU A 398 34.86 -19.03 -15.27
CA GLU A 398 33.65 -19.48 -15.97
C GLU A 398 33.38 -18.66 -17.22
N LEU A 399 33.50 -17.32 -17.16
CA LEU A 399 33.33 -16.43 -18.31
C LEU A 399 34.36 -16.67 -19.44
N GLN A 400 35.56 -17.18 -19.12
CA GLN A 400 36.56 -17.58 -20.12
C GLN A 400 36.13 -18.78 -20.98
N LYS A 401 35.25 -19.65 -20.44
CA LYS A 401 34.71 -20.83 -21.17
C LYS A 401 33.64 -20.42 -22.16
N ALA A 402 33.00 -19.28 -21.98
CA ALA A 402 31.89 -18.82 -22.82
C ALA A 402 32.36 -18.30 -24.16
N ASN A 403 31.55 -18.56 -25.19
CA ASN A 403 31.81 -18.16 -26.59
C ASN A 403 30.97 -16.94 -27.02
N THR A 404 30.46 -16.19 -26.12
CA THR A 404 29.58 -15.03 -26.36
C THR A 404 30.36 -13.75 -26.57
N SER A 405 29.73 -12.77 -27.25
CA SER A 405 30.35 -11.49 -27.59
C SER A 405 30.45 -10.54 -26.37
N ILE A 406 29.51 -10.65 -25.44
CA ILE A 406 29.44 -9.82 -24.23
C ILE A 406 29.65 -10.72 -23.04
N LYS A 407 30.57 -10.33 -22.16
CA LYS A 407 30.86 -11.07 -20.92
C LYS A 407 30.70 -10.15 -19.72
N HIS A 408 29.91 -10.58 -18.74
CA HIS A 408 29.59 -9.80 -17.58
C HIS A 408 29.59 -10.62 -16.30
N LEU A 409 30.08 -10.03 -15.22
CA LEU A 409 30.05 -10.62 -13.87
C LEU A 409 29.20 -9.75 -12.96
N ILE A 410 28.27 -10.36 -12.24
CA ILE A 410 27.52 -9.70 -11.18
C ILE A 410 27.89 -10.33 -9.84
N LEU A 411 28.33 -9.50 -8.91
CA LEU A 411 28.60 -9.88 -7.53
C LEU A 411 27.40 -9.48 -6.66
N PHE A 412 26.76 -10.47 -6.04
CA PHE A 412 25.81 -10.28 -4.95
C PHE A 412 26.54 -10.42 -3.62
N ALA A 413 26.65 -9.36 -2.83
CA ALA A 413 27.27 -9.39 -1.52
C ALA A 413 26.51 -8.46 -0.58
N ASP A 414 26.63 -8.70 0.74
CA ASP A 414 26.28 -7.66 1.68
C ASP A 414 27.52 -6.84 2.03
N ALA A 415 27.35 -5.63 2.45
CA ALA A 415 28.44 -4.72 2.77
C ALA A 415 28.99 -4.92 4.20
N ALA A 416 28.97 -6.15 4.74
CA ALA A 416 29.08 -6.33 6.19
C ALA A 416 30.12 -7.37 6.68
N ASP A 417 30.81 -8.09 5.82
CA ASP A 417 31.67 -9.22 6.29
C ASP A 417 32.82 -9.59 5.34
N SER A 418 33.54 -8.58 4.84
CA SER A 418 34.73 -8.78 3.99
C SER A 418 35.94 -9.03 4.86
N GLU A 419 36.36 -10.30 5.04
CA GLU A 419 37.54 -10.66 5.84
C GLU A 419 38.84 -10.38 5.10
N GLU A 420 38.98 -10.86 3.86
CA GLU A 420 40.16 -10.69 3.03
C GLU A 420 39.77 -10.31 1.61
N PRO A 421 39.77 -9.00 1.23
CA PRO A 421 39.47 -8.59 -0.13
C PRO A 421 40.46 -9.10 -1.17
N GLY A 422 41.71 -9.44 -0.78
CA GLY A 422 42.75 -9.95 -1.68
C GLY A 422 43.21 -8.96 -2.73
N ASP A 423 43.86 -9.46 -3.79
CA ASP A 423 44.37 -8.68 -4.92
C ASP A 423 43.27 -8.48 -6.01
N TYR A 424 42.00 -8.33 -5.62
CA TYR A 424 40.87 -8.20 -6.55
C TYR A 424 41.08 -7.11 -7.62
N GLU A 425 41.77 -6.03 -7.31
CA GLU A 425 42.08 -4.96 -8.25
C GLU A 425 42.85 -5.44 -9.49
N LYS A 426 43.80 -6.34 -9.30
CA LYS A 426 44.60 -6.91 -10.39
C LYS A 426 43.72 -7.71 -11.34
N TYR A 427 42.81 -8.51 -10.80
CA TYR A 427 41.92 -9.34 -11.60
C TYR A 427 40.88 -8.52 -12.33
N LEU A 428 40.33 -7.48 -11.70
CA LEU A 428 39.39 -6.55 -12.32
C LEU A 428 40.03 -5.77 -13.48
N ARG A 429 41.26 -5.24 -13.29
CA ARG A 429 41.99 -4.55 -14.37
C ARG A 429 42.27 -5.47 -15.55
N ARG A 430 42.53 -6.74 -15.28
CA ARG A 430 42.71 -7.75 -16.38
C ARG A 430 41.38 -8.04 -17.06
N ALA A 431 40.31 -8.25 -16.27
CA ALA A 431 38.99 -8.52 -16.81
C ALA A 431 38.47 -7.38 -17.70
N THR A 432 38.66 -6.14 -17.29
CA THR A 432 38.25 -4.98 -18.09
C THR A 432 39.12 -4.82 -19.37
N ALA A 433 40.43 -5.19 -19.32
CA ALA A 433 41.26 -5.22 -20.49
C ALA A 433 40.80 -6.32 -21.47
N ASP A 434 40.26 -7.43 -20.98
CA ASP A 434 39.68 -8.51 -21.77
C ASP A 434 38.21 -8.23 -22.20
N GLY A 435 37.70 -7.03 -21.94
CA GLY A 435 36.32 -6.60 -22.28
C GLY A 435 35.21 -7.17 -21.38
N ILE A 436 35.57 -7.68 -20.21
CA ILE A 436 34.61 -8.20 -19.22
C ILE A 436 34.26 -7.06 -18.23
N SER A 437 32.98 -6.76 -18.07
CA SER A 437 32.51 -5.81 -17.06
C SER A 437 32.06 -6.51 -15.79
N VAL A 438 32.16 -5.79 -14.65
CA VAL A 438 31.81 -6.33 -13.33
C VAL A 438 30.95 -5.33 -12.58
N SER A 439 29.73 -5.73 -12.24
CA SER A 439 28.78 -4.95 -11.44
C SER A 439 28.57 -5.58 -10.08
N VAL A 440 28.07 -4.80 -9.13
CA VAL A 440 27.79 -5.26 -7.76
C VAL A 440 26.35 -4.92 -7.38
N ILE A 441 25.64 -5.90 -6.83
CA ILE A 441 24.36 -5.71 -6.17
C ILE A 441 24.57 -5.95 -4.67
N ALA A 442 24.64 -4.85 -3.92
CA ALA A 442 24.88 -4.85 -2.49
C ALA A 442 23.58 -4.96 -1.70
N LEU A 443 23.44 -6.01 -0.90
CA LEU A 443 22.27 -6.28 -0.06
C LEU A 443 22.43 -5.56 1.29
N GLY A 444 22.21 -4.25 1.28
CA GLY A 444 22.45 -3.41 2.45
C GLY A 444 22.27 -1.93 2.12
N SER A 445 23.00 -1.09 2.85
CA SER A 445 22.98 0.36 2.69
C SER A 445 24.37 0.92 2.37
N GLU A 446 24.42 2.15 1.84
CA GLU A 446 25.69 2.86 1.59
C GLU A 446 26.47 3.22 2.87
N GLN A 447 25.85 3.06 4.05
CA GLN A 447 26.49 3.32 5.34
C GLN A 447 27.11 2.06 5.96
N ASP A 448 26.95 0.90 5.35
CA ASP A 448 27.53 -0.35 5.85
C ASP A 448 29.06 -0.35 5.68
N CYS A 449 29.76 -1.12 6.51
CA CYS A 449 31.22 -1.01 6.69
C CYS A 449 32.01 -1.26 5.40
N ASP A 450 31.59 -2.14 4.51
CA ASP A 450 32.29 -2.50 3.28
C ASP A 450 31.69 -1.85 2.02
N ALA A 451 30.78 -0.89 2.18
CA ALA A 451 30.15 -0.20 1.06
C ALA A 451 31.17 0.42 0.08
N GLU A 452 32.26 1.00 0.57
CA GLU A 452 33.32 1.59 -0.26
C GLU A 452 34.11 0.53 -1.03
N LEU A 453 34.32 -0.66 -0.45
CA LEU A 453 34.93 -1.79 -1.16
C LEU A 453 34.08 -2.20 -2.36
N LEU A 454 32.76 -2.38 -2.16
CA LEU A 454 31.83 -2.78 -3.20
C LEU A 454 31.72 -1.73 -4.32
N LYS A 455 31.70 -0.45 -3.97
CA LYS A 455 31.77 0.65 -4.94
C LYS A 455 33.06 0.63 -5.75
N ASN A 456 34.20 0.36 -5.11
CA ASN A 456 35.49 0.28 -5.80
C ASN A 456 35.56 -0.91 -6.75
N ILE A 457 34.99 -2.07 -6.39
CA ILE A 457 34.92 -3.25 -7.24
C ILE A 457 34.15 -2.91 -8.53
N ALA A 458 32.96 -2.35 -8.42
CA ALA A 458 32.14 -1.96 -9.57
C ALA A 458 32.86 -0.91 -10.43
N LYS A 459 33.46 0.11 -9.82
CA LYS A 459 34.21 1.16 -10.52
C LYS A 459 35.39 0.61 -11.32
N LEU A 460 36.19 -0.27 -10.72
CA LEU A 460 37.35 -0.91 -11.40
C LEU A 460 36.87 -1.93 -12.45
N GLY A 461 35.72 -2.53 -12.24
CA GLY A 461 35.07 -3.45 -13.16
C GLY A 461 34.34 -2.78 -14.32
N HIS A 462 34.34 -1.44 -14.41
CA HIS A 462 33.56 -0.66 -15.39
C HIS A 462 32.07 -1.01 -15.40
N GLY A 463 31.53 -1.41 -14.24
CA GLY A 463 30.09 -1.68 -14.00
C GLY A 463 29.49 -0.70 -13.01
N GLU A 464 28.29 -1.02 -12.55
CA GLU A 464 27.54 -0.22 -11.58
C GLU A 464 27.48 -0.91 -10.22
N CYS A 465 27.28 -0.12 -9.14
CA CYS A 465 27.06 -0.62 -7.79
C CYS A 465 25.70 -0.15 -7.31
N TRP A 466 24.80 -1.09 -6.97
CA TRP A 466 23.48 -0.80 -6.40
C TRP A 466 23.40 -1.31 -4.99
N PHE A 467 22.81 -0.49 -4.10
CA PHE A 467 22.46 -0.87 -2.74
C PHE A 467 20.96 -1.10 -2.65
N GLU A 468 20.53 -2.29 -2.22
CA GLU A 468 19.11 -2.63 -2.15
C GLU A 468 18.78 -3.47 -0.91
N GLN A 469 17.67 -3.18 -0.27
CA GLN A 469 17.15 -3.89 0.90
C GLN A 469 15.85 -4.67 0.61
N ASN A 470 15.31 -4.51 -0.60
CA ASN A 470 14.06 -5.15 -1.01
C ASN A 470 14.32 -6.18 -2.11
N ALA A 471 14.06 -7.45 -1.82
CA ALA A 471 14.22 -8.56 -2.76
C ALA A 471 13.43 -8.39 -4.07
N GLN A 472 12.32 -7.68 -4.06
CA GLN A 472 11.46 -7.49 -5.22
C GLN A 472 12.09 -6.55 -6.25
N GLU A 473 13.02 -5.68 -5.85
CA GLU A 473 13.71 -4.74 -6.72
C GLU A 473 14.91 -5.36 -7.45
N ILE A 474 15.47 -6.48 -6.94
CA ILE A 474 16.69 -7.09 -7.49
C ILE A 474 16.53 -7.52 -8.95
N PRO A 475 15.41 -8.16 -9.40
CA PRO A 475 15.22 -8.47 -10.82
C PRO A 475 15.22 -7.23 -11.73
N ARG A 476 14.72 -6.10 -11.21
CA ARG A 476 14.74 -4.82 -11.93
C ARG A 476 16.18 -4.30 -12.08
N LEU A 477 16.95 -4.32 -11.00
CA LEU A 477 18.36 -3.89 -11.03
C LEU A 477 19.19 -4.75 -11.99
N PHE A 478 18.95 -6.06 -11.97
CA PHE A 478 19.60 -6.99 -12.91
C PHE A 478 19.27 -6.66 -14.37
N MET A 479 18.01 -6.37 -14.68
CA MET A 479 17.63 -5.98 -16.04
C MET A 479 18.28 -4.66 -16.45
N GLN A 480 18.31 -3.68 -15.55
CA GLN A 480 18.98 -2.41 -15.80
C GLN A 480 20.45 -2.61 -16.12
N ASP A 481 21.13 -3.45 -15.35
CA ASP A 481 22.54 -3.79 -15.56
C ASP A 481 22.77 -4.52 -16.90
N THR A 482 21.89 -5.47 -17.21
CA THR A 482 21.91 -6.18 -18.50
C THR A 482 21.71 -5.21 -19.67
N TYR A 483 20.81 -4.24 -19.55
CA TYR A 483 20.61 -3.19 -20.55
C TYR A 483 21.86 -2.33 -20.75
N LEU A 484 22.49 -1.90 -19.66
CA LEU A 484 23.70 -1.08 -19.70
C LEU A 484 24.88 -1.86 -20.33
N THR A 485 25.03 -3.13 -19.96
CA THR A 485 26.12 -3.98 -20.41
C THR A 485 25.96 -4.35 -21.89
N ALA A 486 24.77 -4.74 -22.32
CA ALA A 486 24.51 -5.18 -23.67
C ALA A 486 24.52 -4.04 -24.71
N LYS A 487 24.47 -2.76 -24.28
CA LYS A 487 24.35 -1.57 -25.17
C LYS A 487 23.25 -1.70 -26.24
N THR A 488 22.29 -2.59 -26.03
CA THR A 488 21.28 -2.99 -27.02
C THR A 488 19.99 -2.19 -26.91
N ALA A 489 19.79 -1.48 -25.80
CA ALA A 489 18.55 -0.79 -25.53
C ALA A 489 18.46 0.61 -26.16
N MET A 490 19.55 1.16 -26.68
CA MET A 490 19.56 2.42 -27.40
C MET A 490 20.19 2.25 -28.79
N CYS A 491 19.37 2.48 -29.79
CA CYS A 491 19.83 2.52 -31.20
C CYS A 491 20.29 3.95 -31.48
N THR A 492 21.57 4.11 -31.88
CA THR A 492 22.21 5.41 -32.15
C THR A 492 22.37 5.73 -33.62
N ASN A 493 21.78 4.94 -34.48
CA ASN A 493 21.81 5.15 -35.94
C ASN A 493 20.69 6.11 -36.34
N VAL A 494 20.99 6.97 -37.31
CA VAL A 494 19.98 7.84 -37.92
C VAL A 494 18.97 6.97 -38.66
N THR A 495 17.72 6.97 -38.20
CA THR A 495 16.68 6.07 -38.66
C THR A 495 15.49 6.84 -39.24
N PRO A 496 14.95 6.45 -40.41
CA PRO A 496 13.75 7.04 -40.97
C PRO A 496 12.52 6.67 -40.14
N LEU A 497 11.54 7.56 -40.11
CA LEU A 497 10.30 7.44 -39.33
C LEU A 497 9.10 7.14 -40.23
N LYS A 498 8.16 6.38 -39.67
CA LYS A 498 6.86 6.11 -40.26
C LYS A 498 5.76 6.72 -39.38
N VAL A 499 4.96 7.60 -39.96
CA VAL A 499 3.86 8.28 -39.30
C VAL A 499 2.59 7.45 -39.45
N HIS A 500 1.82 7.35 -38.36
CA HIS A 500 0.54 6.65 -38.29
C HIS A 500 -0.60 7.62 -38.02
N ALA A 501 -1.84 7.22 -38.34
CA ALA A 501 -3.03 8.05 -38.23
C ALA A 501 -3.26 8.67 -36.83
N PRO A 502 -2.94 8.00 -35.70
CA PRO A 502 -3.11 8.58 -34.36
C PRO A 502 -2.30 9.85 -34.09
N LEU A 503 -1.25 10.17 -34.88
CA LEU A 503 -0.51 11.42 -34.71
C LEU A 503 -1.42 12.66 -34.78
N ARG A 504 -2.48 12.63 -35.61
CA ARG A 504 -3.45 13.71 -35.74
C ARG A 504 -4.25 13.98 -34.45
N GLN A 505 -4.35 13.01 -33.54
CA GLN A 505 -4.97 13.23 -32.22
C GLN A 505 -4.10 14.10 -31.31
N LEU A 506 -2.79 14.16 -31.56
CA LEU A 506 -1.85 15.00 -30.82
C LEU A 506 -1.70 16.38 -31.44
N SER A 507 -1.66 16.47 -32.76
CA SER A 507 -1.55 17.72 -33.51
C SER A 507 -2.01 17.57 -34.95
N ASP A 508 -2.86 18.47 -35.38
CA ASP A 508 -3.33 18.59 -36.78
C ASP A 508 -2.30 19.31 -37.70
N THR A 509 -1.30 19.95 -37.08
CA THR A 509 -0.31 20.78 -37.79
C THR A 509 0.93 20.00 -38.20
N LEU A 510 1.17 18.83 -37.61
CA LEU A 510 2.31 17.98 -37.95
C LEU A 510 2.10 17.30 -39.31
N PRO A 511 3.15 17.28 -40.18
CA PRO A 511 3.05 16.67 -41.51
C PRO A 511 2.98 15.13 -41.42
N SER A 512 2.60 14.50 -42.52
CA SER A 512 2.58 13.04 -42.66
C SER A 512 3.99 12.42 -42.80
N GLU A 513 5.00 13.25 -43.02
CA GLU A 513 6.41 12.83 -43.07
C GLU A 513 7.21 13.66 -42.05
N LEU A 514 7.97 12.96 -41.23
CA LEU A 514 8.86 13.56 -40.22
C LEU A 514 10.32 13.34 -40.62
N PRO A 515 11.25 14.25 -40.26
CA PRO A 515 12.68 14.02 -40.41
C PRO A 515 13.12 12.76 -39.64
N ASN A 516 14.25 12.23 -40.05
CA ASN A 516 14.85 11.05 -39.40
C ASN A 516 15.14 11.32 -37.92
N ILE A 517 15.06 10.31 -37.07
CA ILE A 517 15.50 10.36 -35.69
C ILE A 517 16.97 9.95 -35.58
N GLY A 518 17.74 10.63 -34.73
CA GLY A 518 19.19 10.38 -34.57
C GLY A 518 19.51 9.19 -33.65
N GLY A 519 18.58 8.85 -32.77
CA GLY A 519 18.65 7.68 -31.90
C GLY A 519 17.38 7.47 -31.11
N TYR A 520 17.15 6.25 -30.64
CA TYR A 520 15.95 5.91 -29.88
C TYR A 520 16.18 4.74 -28.92
N ASN A 521 15.41 4.70 -27.85
CA ASN A 521 15.35 3.56 -26.94
C ASN A 521 14.41 2.49 -27.52
N LEU A 522 14.86 1.24 -27.49
CA LEU A 522 14.03 0.11 -27.94
C LEU A 522 12.94 -0.16 -26.91
N THR A 523 11.71 -0.09 -27.36
CA THR A 523 10.51 -0.34 -26.57
C THR A 523 9.49 -1.12 -27.39
N TYR A 524 8.45 -1.63 -26.75
CA TYR A 524 7.40 -2.41 -27.43
C TYR A 524 6.03 -1.84 -27.09
N LEU A 525 5.20 -1.69 -28.12
CA LEU A 525 3.85 -1.15 -27.93
C LEU A 525 3.03 -2.07 -27.02
N ARG A 526 2.40 -1.51 -26.01
CA ARG A 526 1.52 -2.22 -25.11
C ARG A 526 0.12 -2.31 -25.70
N GLU A 527 -0.58 -3.40 -25.45
CA GLU A 527 -1.98 -3.59 -25.88
C GLU A 527 -2.88 -2.45 -25.37
N GLY A 528 -3.77 -1.95 -26.23
CA GLY A 528 -4.63 -0.82 -25.92
C GLY A 528 -3.96 0.55 -25.98
N SER A 529 -2.75 0.65 -26.52
CA SER A 529 -2.04 1.91 -26.75
C SER A 529 -2.11 2.34 -28.22
N GLU A 530 -2.12 3.65 -28.44
CA GLU A 530 -2.12 4.27 -29.77
C GLU A 530 -0.68 4.51 -30.25
N LEU A 531 -0.36 4.04 -31.45
CA LEU A 531 0.93 4.25 -32.10
C LEU A 531 0.85 5.44 -33.05
N ALA A 532 1.57 6.52 -32.72
CA ALA A 532 1.62 7.72 -33.56
C ALA A 532 2.79 7.71 -34.55
N VAL A 533 3.98 7.26 -34.11
CA VAL A 533 5.19 7.21 -34.92
C VAL A 533 5.98 5.96 -34.60
N SER A 534 6.45 5.23 -35.60
CA SER A 534 7.39 4.11 -35.47
C SER A 534 8.63 4.33 -36.33
N THR A 535 9.67 3.54 -36.10
CA THR A 535 10.80 3.43 -37.03
C THR A 535 10.38 2.75 -38.33
N ALA A 536 11.11 3.04 -39.42
CA ALA A 536 10.93 2.38 -40.71
C ALA A 536 12.05 1.35 -40.98
N ASP A 537 12.76 0.92 -39.96
CA ASP A 537 13.75 -0.14 -39.99
C ASP A 537 13.12 -1.52 -39.69
N GLU A 538 13.99 -2.55 -39.58
CA GLU A 538 13.55 -3.92 -39.26
C GLU A 538 12.90 -4.05 -37.89
N GLU A 539 13.27 -3.20 -36.94
CA GLU A 539 12.77 -3.22 -35.57
C GLU A 539 11.32 -2.72 -35.49
N ASN A 540 10.89 -1.84 -36.40
CA ASN A 540 9.57 -1.20 -36.42
C ASN A 540 9.15 -0.69 -35.01
N ALA A 541 10.13 -0.14 -34.27
CA ALA A 541 9.99 0.23 -32.86
C ALA A 541 9.05 1.44 -32.68
N PRO A 542 8.20 1.46 -31.65
CA PRO A 542 7.36 2.62 -31.34
C PRO A 542 8.22 3.78 -30.84
N ILE A 543 8.22 4.88 -31.60
CA ILE A 543 8.92 6.13 -31.25
C ILE A 543 8.01 7.03 -30.45
N LEU A 544 6.77 7.21 -30.91
CA LEU A 544 5.77 7.97 -30.22
C LEU A 544 4.51 7.17 -30.05
N SER A 545 4.14 6.95 -28.84
CA SER A 545 2.92 6.24 -28.44
C SER A 545 2.27 6.90 -27.24
N PHE A 546 0.97 6.73 -27.12
CA PHE A 546 0.21 7.30 -26.03
C PHE A 546 -1.01 6.44 -25.68
N ARG A 547 -1.51 6.55 -24.47
CA ARG A 547 -2.76 5.90 -24.04
C ARG A 547 -3.43 6.65 -22.88
N ARG A 548 -4.66 6.28 -22.60
CA ARG A 548 -5.28 6.59 -21.31
C ARG A 548 -4.93 5.49 -20.33
N ALA A 549 -4.49 5.88 -19.13
CA ALA A 549 -4.17 4.97 -18.04
C ALA A 549 -5.01 5.36 -16.82
N GLY A 550 -6.03 4.55 -16.49
CA GLY A 550 -7.02 4.93 -15.49
C GLY A 550 -7.76 6.22 -15.88
N LEU A 551 -7.77 7.22 -15.01
CA LEU A 551 -8.37 8.52 -15.26
C LEU A 551 -7.45 9.48 -16.05
N GLY A 552 -6.14 9.22 -16.11
CA GLY A 552 -5.15 10.09 -16.71
C GLY A 552 -4.69 9.65 -18.09
N ARG A 553 -3.58 10.27 -18.52
CA ARG A 553 -3.01 10.08 -19.87
C ARG A 553 -1.51 9.86 -19.75
N THR A 554 -0.99 8.94 -20.54
CA THR A 554 0.46 8.70 -20.61
C THR A 554 0.95 8.71 -22.03
N LEU A 555 2.19 9.16 -22.17
CA LEU A 555 2.88 9.26 -23.43
C LEU A 555 4.31 8.77 -23.27
N ALA A 556 4.79 8.03 -24.27
CA ALA A 556 6.19 7.63 -24.40
C ALA A 556 6.73 8.15 -25.72
N TYR A 557 7.81 8.93 -25.65
CA TYR A 557 8.62 9.33 -26.79
C TYR A 557 9.99 8.70 -26.65
N ALA A 558 10.25 7.64 -27.41
CA ALA A 558 11.46 6.83 -27.29
C ALA A 558 12.74 7.52 -27.80
N GLY A 559 12.62 8.69 -28.46
CA GLY A 559 13.74 9.53 -28.88
C GLY A 559 14.16 10.53 -27.82
N GLU A 560 15.32 11.15 -27.98
CA GLU A 560 15.77 12.27 -27.17
C GLU A 560 15.07 13.57 -27.61
N LEU A 561 14.58 14.37 -26.65
CA LEU A 561 14.15 15.75 -26.90
C LEU A 561 15.33 16.72 -26.96
N SER A 562 16.34 16.44 -26.13
CA SER A 562 17.59 17.17 -26.11
C SER A 562 18.73 16.18 -25.89
N GLY A 563 19.89 16.41 -26.49
CA GLY A 563 21.04 15.49 -26.35
C GLY A 563 21.74 15.22 -27.68
N SER A 564 22.71 14.29 -27.66
CA SER A 564 23.56 13.98 -28.81
C SER A 564 22.80 13.30 -29.97
N HIS A 565 21.71 12.62 -29.66
CA HIS A 565 20.90 11.86 -30.62
C HIS A 565 19.53 12.51 -30.93
N ALA A 566 19.30 13.75 -30.47
CA ALA A 566 18.07 14.49 -30.74
C ALA A 566 17.94 14.94 -32.21
N ALA A 567 19.09 15.24 -32.88
CA ALA A 567 19.10 15.59 -34.29
C ALA A 567 18.94 14.36 -35.22
N PRO A 568 18.39 14.51 -36.42
CA PRO A 568 17.96 15.76 -37.07
C PRO A 568 16.51 16.18 -36.71
N LEU A 569 15.67 15.29 -36.14
CA LEU A 569 14.25 15.57 -35.90
C LEU A 569 14.06 16.82 -35.01
N MET A 570 14.69 16.85 -33.82
CA MET A 570 14.45 17.92 -32.84
C MET A 570 15.07 19.27 -33.24
N THR A 571 16.02 19.28 -34.18
CA THR A 571 16.59 20.54 -34.73
C THR A 571 15.74 21.13 -35.85
N SER A 572 14.69 20.42 -36.29
CA SER A 572 13.77 20.86 -37.33
C SER A 572 12.58 21.64 -36.74
N PRO A 573 11.87 22.46 -37.57
CA PRO A 573 10.64 23.10 -37.13
C PRO A 573 9.56 22.11 -36.65
N GLN A 574 9.54 20.91 -37.24
CA GLN A 574 8.64 19.83 -36.87
C GLN A 574 8.94 19.30 -35.48
N GLY A 575 10.21 19.30 -35.07
CA GLY A 575 10.61 18.88 -33.71
C GLY A 575 10.08 19.81 -32.63
N ALA A 576 10.12 21.12 -32.84
CA ALA A 576 9.55 22.10 -31.90
C ALA A 576 8.03 21.93 -31.75
N GLU A 577 7.31 21.75 -32.88
CA GLU A 577 5.87 21.50 -32.86
C GLU A 577 5.53 20.16 -32.21
N LEU A 578 6.32 19.11 -32.49
CA LEU A 578 6.15 17.81 -31.84
C LEU A 578 6.31 17.93 -30.32
N THR A 579 7.36 18.59 -29.84
CA THR A 579 7.58 18.84 -28.41
C THR A 579 6.41 19.58 -27.77
N ALA A 580 5.88 20.58 -28.47
CA ALA A 580 4.69 21.33 -28.00
C ALA A 580 3.43 20.46 -27.99
N ALA A 581 3.24 19.57 -28.98
CA ALA A 581 2.12 18.62 -29.04
C ALA A 581 2.17 17.60 -27.89
N LEU A 582 3.34 17.05 -27.56
CA LEU A 582 3.55 16.17 -26.41
C LEU A 582 3.13 16.88 -25.11
N ALA A 583 3.62 18.10 -24.92
CA ALA A 583 3.33 18.89 -23.74
C ALA A 583 1.84 19.24 -23.60
N ARG A 584 1.17 19.60 -24.71
CA ARG A 584 -0.29 19.87 -24.73
C ARG A 584 -1.09 18.61 -24.36
N TRP A 585 -0.71 17.44 -24.86
CA TRP A 585 -1.37 16.19 -24.52
C TRP A 585 -1.25 15.84 -23.04
N VAL A 586 -0.08 16.05 -22.45
CA VAL A 586 0.21 15.72 -21.06
C VAL A 586 -0.44 16.72 -20.09
N ARG A 587 -0.59 18.00 -20.51
CA ARG A 587 -1.26 19.00 -19.68
C ARG A 587 -2.75 18.73 -19.61
N GLU A 588 -3.26 18.69 -18.40
CA GLU A 588 -4.69 18.66 -18.15
C GLU A 588 -5.18 20.07 -17.81
N ASP A 589 -6.25 20.51 -18.47
CA ASP A 589 -6.94 21.72 -18.05
C ASP A 589 -7.81 21.38 -16.84
N ASP A 590 -7.62 22.10 -15.72
CA ASP A 590 -8.46 22.01 -14.53
C ASP A 590 -9.90 22.43 -14.87
N LYS A 591 -10.73 21.49 -15.26
CA LYS A 591 -12.17 21.69 -15.37
C LYS A 591 -12.81 21.50 -14.01
N LEU A 592 -12.75 22.50 -13.14
CA LEU A 592 -13.37 22.50 -11.81
C LEU A 592 -14.88 22.71 -11.84
N THR A 593 -15.40 23.28 -12.91
CA THR A 593 -16.84 23.46 -13.13
C THR A 593 -17.39 22.30 -13.94
N VAL A 594 -17.87 21.29 -13.26
CA VAL A 594 -18.74 20.30 -13.90
C VAL A 594 -20.14 20.86 -13.87
N ALA A 595 -20.70 21.08 -15.05
CA ALA A 595 -22.07 21.54 -15.18
C ALA A 595 -23.01 20.66 -14.36
N GLY A 596 -23.69 21.23 -13.39
CA GLY A 596 -24.74 20.59 -12.64
C GLY A 596 -24.43 20.11 -11.23
N PHE A 597 -23.17 20.20 -10.75
CA PHE A 597 -22.83 19.83 -9.37
C PHE A 597 -22.03 20.90 -8.65
N GLN A 598 -22.44 21.21 -7.43
CA GLN A 598 -21.66 21.99 -6.49
C GLN A 598 -21.12 21.05 -5.40
N PHE A 599 -19.80 20.97 -5.28
CA PHE A 599 -19.15 20.17 -4.26
C PHE A 599 -18.79 21.03 -3.05
N GLU A 600 -19.22 20.60 -1.87
CA GLU A 600 -18.86 21.18 -0.60
C GLU A 600 -18.08 20.16 0.23
N ARG A 601 -17.12 20.62 1.01
CA ARG A 601 -16.36 19.79 1.94
C ARG A 601 -16.33 20.42 3.32
N ARG A 602 -16.49 19.60 4.34
CA ARG A 602 -16.47 20.02 5.74
C ARG A 602 -15.55 19.12 6.54
N VAL A 603 -14.57 19.74 7.20
CA VAL A 603 -13.74 19.03 8.17
C VAL A 603 -14.59 18.67 9.39
N THR A 604 -14.53 17.41 9.81
CA THR A 604 -15.25 16.86 10.98
C THR A 604 -14.26 16.11 11.86
N ALA A 605 -14.66 15.73 13.04
CA ALA A 605 -13.82 14.90 13.90
C ALA A 605 -13.46 13.58 13.18
N GLY A 606 -12.15 13.30 13.04
CA GLY A 606 -11.63 12.08 12.46
C GLY A 606 -11.75 11.96 10.94
N GLY A 607 -12.12 13.02 10.20
CA GLY A 607 -12.20 12.94 8.75
C GLY A 607 -12.86 14.13 8.09
N ILE A 608 -13.25 13.94 6.85
CA ILE A 608 -13.85 14.98 6.01
C ILE A 608 -15.14 14.45 5.42
N ARG A 609 -16.18 15.27 5.53
CA ARG A 609 -17.43 15.04 4.84
C ARG A 609 -17.40 15.78 3.51
N VAL A 610 -17.61 15.07 2.44
CA VAL A 610 -17.79 15.60 1.08
C VAL A 610 -19.27 15.52 0.76
N THR A 611 -19.85 16.63 0.31
CA THR A 611 -21.24 16.70 -0.16
C THR A 611 -21.25 17.18 -1.61
N ALA A 612 -22.09 16.58 -2.41
CA ALA A 612 -22.38 17.02 -3.77
C ALA A 612 -23.84 17.44 -3.84
N VAL A 613 -24.08 18.70 -4.14
CA VAL A 613 -25.42 19.26 -4.34
C VAL A 613 -25.67 19.35 -5.85
N ALA A 614 -26.74 18.75 -6.31
CA ALA A 614 -27.12 18.82 -7.71
C ALA A 614 -27.79 20.16 -8.01
N ASP A 615 -27.40 20.77 -9.12
CA ASP A 615 -28.02 21.99 -9.62
C ASP A 615 -29.44 21.70 -10.17
N GLU A 616 -30.35 22.65 -10.03
CA GLU A 616 -31.75 22.50 -10.51
C GLU A 616 -31.84 22.21 -12.03
N ASP A 617 -30.84 22.68 -12.81
CA ASP A 617 -30.76 22.44 -14.25
C ASP A 617 -30.16 21.08 -14.64
N ASN A 618 -29.69 20.27 -13.67
CA ASN A 618 -29.10 18.94 -13.93
C ASN A 618 -30.17 17.85 -13.75
N PRO A 619 -30.49 17.08 -14.79
CA PRO A 619 -31.43 15.97 -14.63
C PRO A 619 -30.87 14.91 -13.67
N LEU A 620 -31.33 14.91 -12.42
CA LEU A 620 -31.00 13.93 -11.38
C LEU A 620 -31.23 12.47 -11.83
N THR A 621 -31.98 12.27 -12.91
CA THR A 621 -32.23 10.97 -13.54
C THR A 621 -31.00 10.29 -14.12
N ALA A 622 -29.89 11.03 -14.32
CA ALA A 622 -28.63 10.48 -14.84
C ALA A 622 -27.76 9.84 -13.73
N ILE A 623 -28.05 10.13 -12.45
CA ILE A 623 -27.24 9.63 -11.34
C ILE A 623 -27.82 8.27 -10.88
N PRO A 624 -27.00 7.21 -10.79
CA PRO A 624 -27.44 5.92 -10.27
C PRO A 624 -28.00 6.03 -8.84
N ASN A 625 -29.01 5.24 -8.52
CA ASN A 625 -29.53 5.15 -7.15
C ASN A 625 -28.47 4.73 -6.13
N SER A 626 -27.41 4.06 -6.58
CA SER A 626 -26.24 3.69 -5.75
C SER A 626 -25.35 4.87 -5.38
N GLY A 627 -25.55 6.06 -5.98
CA GLY A 627 -24.72 7.23 -5.80
C GLY A 627 -23.57 7.34 -6.80
N LEU A 628 -22.58 8.20 -6.50
CA LEU A 628 -21.40 8.42 -7.34
C LEU A 628 -20.15 7.79 -6.73
N PRO A 629 -19.37 7.04 -7.50
CA PRO A 629 -18.10 6.51 -7.02
C PRO A 629 -17.07 7.65 -6.81
N MET A 630 -16.34 7.55 -5.72
CA MET A 630 -15.27 8.47 -5.38
C MET A 630 -14.00 7.68 -5.08
N ILE A 631 -12.90 8.07 -5.72
CA ILE A 631 -11.56 7.58 -5.45
C ILE A 631 -10.89 8.57 -4.50
N VAL A 632 -10.30 8.09 -3.43
CA VAL A 632 -9.54 8.90 -2.49
C VAL A 632 -8.14 8.36 -2.42
N VAL A 633 -7.19 9.15 -2.87
CA VAL A 633 -5.76 8.86 -2.71
C VAL A 633 -5.30 9.60 -1.47
N LYS A 634 -4.71 8.89 -0.51
CA LYS A 634 -4.18 9.44 0.73
C LYS A 634 -2.67 9.39 0.69
N GLU A 635 -2.02 10.49 1.00
CA GLU A 635 -0.58 10.60 1.16
C GLU A 635 -0.25 10.84 2.63
N GLN A 636 0.68 10.07 3.17
CA GLN A 636 1.27 10.27 4.48
C GLN A 636 2.78 10.45 4.34
N GLU A 637 3.37 11.38 5.09
CA GLU A 637 4.81 11.65 5.03
C GLU A 637 5.63 10.37 5.35
N GLY A 638 6.54 10.00 4.45
CA GLY A 638 7.36 8.78 4.58
C GLY A 638 6.68 7.46 4.20
N ARG A 639 5.40 7.48 3.84
CA ARG A 639 4.66 6.32 3.31
C ARG A 639 4.15 6.66 1.92
N GLY A 640 4.09 5.67 1.02
CA GLY A 640 3.52 5.86 -0.32
C GLY A 640 2.02 6.13 -0.27
N ALA A 641 1.48 6.62 -1.39
CA ALA A 641 0.05 6.88 -1.51
C ALA A 641 -0.78 5.60 -1.33
N GLU A 642 -1.84 5.70 -0.54
CA GLU A 642 -2.83 4.66 -0.33
C GLU A 642 -4.13 5.02 -1.04
N LYS A 643 -4.67 4.09 -1.83
CA LYS A 643 -5.94 4.27 -2.54
C LYS A 643 -7.09 3.65 -1.76
N THR A 644 -8.12 4.45 -1.53
CA THR A 644 -9.38 4.02 -0.92
C THR A 644 -10.55 4.35 -1.86
N GLN A 645 -11.52 3.48 -1.96
CA GLN A 645 -12.75 3.74 -2.70
C GLN A 645 -13.87 4.08 -1.72
N ALA A 646 -14.61 5.14 -2.02
CA ALA A 646 -15.78 5.57 -1.28
C ALA A 646 -16.95 5.79 -2.26
N MET A 647 -18.16 5.89 -1.73
CA MET A 647 -19.36 6.21 -2.50
C MET A 647 -20.02 7.44 -1.91
N LEU A 648 -20.28 8.44 -2.74
CA LEU A 648 -21.21 9.50 -2.42
C LEU A 648 -22.63 8.93 -2.49
N GLN A 649 -23.25 8.73 -1.34
CA GLN A 649 -24.61 8.17 -1.22
C GLN A 649 -25.64 9.28 -1.07
N TRP A 650 -26.87 8.99 -1.53
CA TRP A 650 -27.98 9.93 -1.37
C TRP A 650 -28.32 10.12 0.12
N GLU A 651 -28.22 11.36 0.57
CA GLU A 651 -28.64 11.81 1.90
C GLU A 651 -30.01 12.48 1.84
N SER A 652 -30.29 13.17 0.76
CA SER A 652 -31.57 13.83 0.47
C SER A 652 -31.89 13.74 -1.01
N ALA A 653 -33.02 14.30 -1.45
CA ALA A 653 -33.43 14.31 -2.85
C ALA A 653 -32.44 15.04 -3.79
N SER A 654 -31.64 15.99 -3.29
CA SER A 654 -30.70 16.80 -4.08
C SER A 654 -29.26 16.71 -3.60
N THR A 655 -28.97 15.97 -2.53
CA THR A 655 -27.65 15.96 -1.90
C THR A 655 -27.12 14.54 -1.75
N LEU A 656 -25.92 14.34 -2.27
CA LEU A 656 -25.12 13.14 -2.02
C LEU A 656 -24.04 13.48 -0.99
N ALA A 657 -23.70 12.53 -0.13
CA ALA A 657 -22.63 12.70 0.87
C ALA A 657 -21.77 11.46 1.00
N ALA A 658 -20.51 11.69 1.33
CA ALA A 658 -19.54 10.68 1.74
C ALA A 658 -18.71 11.18 2.90
N PHE A 659 -18.26 10.26 3.74
CA PHE A 659 -17.29 10.54 4.79
C PHE A 659 -15.96 9.86 4.45
N ILE A 660 -14.88 10.63 4.49
CA ILE A 660 -13.51 10.19 4.26
C ILE A 660 -12.81 10.22 5.62
N PRO A 661 -12.51 9.07 6.24
CA PRO A 661 -11.71 9.03 7.46
C PRO A 661 -10.27 9.44 7.15
N LEU A 662 -9.69 10.32 7.97
CA LEU A 662 -8.30 10.75 7.86
C LEU A 662 -7.60 10.58 9.21
N ALA A 663 -6.38 10.11 9.19
CA ALA A 663 -5.46 10.15 10.32
C ALA A 663 -4.57 11.40 10.25
N GLY A 664 -4.10 11.83 11.39
CA GLY A 664 -3.18 12.91 11.71
C GLY A 664 -2.68 13.84 10.62
N ASP A 665 -1.62 13.43 9.97
CA ASP A 665 -0.89 14.20 8.96
C ASP A 665 -1.21 13.81 7.50
N GLU A 666 -2.22 12.96 7.30
CA GLU A 666 -2.63 12.52 5.96
C GLU A 666 -3.20 13.69 5.14
N ILE A 667 -2.82 13.73 3.87
CA ILE A 667 -3.44 14.57 2.85
C ILE A 667 -4.29 13.67 1.95
N ALA A 668 -5.56 13.96 1.81
CA ALA A 668 -6.46 13.23 0.91
C ALA A 668 -6.70 14.03 -0.37
N PHE A 669 -6.68 13.32 -1.50
CA PHE A 669 -6.97 13.80 -2.84
C PHE A 669 -8.24 13.09 -3.35
N PRO A 670 -9.42 13.66 -3.11
CA PRO A 670 -10.66 13.05 -3.54
C PRO A 670 -10.97 13.35 -5.01
N VAL A 671 -11.35 12.31 -5.76
CA VAL A 671 -11.79 12.39 -7.16
C VAL A 671 -13.15 11.73 -7.29
N VAL A 672 -14.15 12.46 -7.71
CA VAL A 672 -15.48 11.93 -7.99
C VAL A 672 -15.53 11.51 -9.46
N VAL A 673 -16.00 10.30 -9.73
CA VAL A 673 -16.19 9.81 -11.09
C VAL A 673 -17.65 9.98 -11.47
N LEU A 674 -17.89 10.75 -12.52
CA LEU A 674 -19.24 11.01 -13.02
C LEU A 674 -19.79 9.81 -13.83
N PRO A 675 -21.11 9.76 -14.10
CA PRO A 675 -21.72 8.66 -14.85
C PRO A 675 -21.17 8.47 -16.28
N ASP A 676 -20.64 9.53 -16.89
CA ASP A 676 -19.97 9.50 -18.20
C ASP A 676 -18.51 9.01 -18.13
N GLY A 677 -18.03 8.67 -16.92
CA GLY A 677 -16.64 8.25 -16.67
C GLY A 677 -15.66 9.41 -16.54
N SER A 678 -16.11 10.68 -16.61
CA SER A 678 -15.21 11.83 -16.43
C SER A 678 -14.85 12.02 -14.95
N PRO A 679 -13.57 12.31 -14.62
CA PRO A 679 -13.14 12.58 -13.26
C PRO A 679 -13.35 14.07 -12.88
N VAL A 680 -13.78 14.29 -11.65
CA VAL A 680 -13.84 15.63 -11.02
C VAL A 680 -12.89 15.60 -9.83
N THR A 681 -11.75 16.25 -9.98
CA THR A 681 -10.75 16.33 -8.91
C THR A 681 -11.12 17.45 -7.94
N LEU A 682 -11.43 17.08 -6.70
CA LEU A 682 -11.72 18.05 -5.65
C LEU A 682 -10.40 18.59 -5.06
N PRO A 683 -10.40 19.81 -4.48
CA PRO A 683 -9.20 20.33 -3.82
C PRO A 683 -8.72 19.38 -2.72
N PRO A 684 -7.40 19.18 -2.58
CA PRO A 684 -6.83 18.34 -1.51
C PRO A 684 -7.24 18.83 -0.13
N VAL A 685 -7.29 17.91 0.83
CA VAL A 685 -7.74 18.16 2.20
C VAL A 685 -6.87 17.45 3.22
N CYS A 686 -6.70 18.08 4.39
CA CYS A 686 -6.05 17.47 5.56
C CYS A 686 -6.83 17.81 6.83
N LEU A 687 -6.61 17.07 7.88
CA LEU A 687 -7.08 17.47 9.22
C LEU A 687 -6.19 18.60 9.74
N PRO A 688 -6.76 19.57 10.48
CA PRO A 688 -5.96 20.60 11.16
C PRO A 688 -4.93 20.00 12.12
N GLN A 689 -5.30 18.93 12.79
CA GLN A 689 -4.51 18.16 13.74
C GLN A 689 -5.07 16.74 13.84
N PRO A 690 -4.30 15.74 14.36
CA PRO A 690 -4.80 14.39 14.57
C PRO A 690 -6.08 14.39 15.42
N ALA A 691 -6.98 13.48 15.09
CA ALA A 691 -8.28 13.39 15.77
C ALA A 691 -8.15 13.11 17.26
N GLU A 692 -7.09 12.41 17.66
CA GLU A 692 -6.78 12.06 19.05
C GLU A 692 -6.59 13.30 19.94
N TYR A 693 -6.03 14.38 19.38
CA TYR A 693 -5.72 15.60 20.11
C TYR A 693 -6.80 16.68 20.01
N GLN A 694 -7.85 16.43 19.21
CA GLN A 694 -8.98 17.35 19.09
C GLN A 694 -9.84 17.29 20.34
N ARG A 695 -10.15 18.44 20.92
CA ARG A 695 -11.11 18.50 22.02
C ARG A 695 -12.51 18.12 21.52
N PRO A 696 -13.18 17.12 22.13
CA PRO A 696 -14.54 16.78 21.76
C PRO A 696 -15.48 17.94 22.12
N HIS A 697 -16.47 18.18 21.28
CA HIS A 697 -17.50 19.20 21.52
C HIS A 697 -18.31 18.93 22.79
N ASP A 698 -18.43 17.65 23.16
CA ASP A 698 -19.05 17.16 24.39
C ASP A 698 -18.02 16.37 25.20
N PRO A 699 -17.50 16.94 26.29
CA PRO A 699 -16.46 16.30 27.12
C PRO A 699 -16.85 14.93 27.67
N HIS A 700 -18.16 14.66 27.76
CA HIS A 700 -18.70 13.42 28.32
C HIS A 700 -19.16 12.39 27.25
N ALA A 701 -18.99 12.67 25.97
CA ALA A 701 -19.45 11.77 24.93
C ALA A 701 -18.76 10.40 25.00
N GLY A 702 -17.44 10.39 25.19
CA GLY A 702 -16.65 9.16 25.28
C GLY A 702 -16.95 8.35 26.55
N SER A 703 -17.05 9.01 27.69
CA SER A 703 -17.42 8.30 28.94
C SER A 703 -18.77 7.64 28.83
N ARG A 704 -19.77 8.33 28.26
CA ARG A 704 -21.10 7.75 28.02
C ARG A 704 -21.06 6.58 27.03
N ALA A 705 -20.21 6.64 26.00
CA ALA A 705 -20.06 5.54 25.06
C ALA A 705 -19.43 4.30 25.70
N LEU A 706 -18.41 4.49 26.54
CA LEU A 706 -17.77 3.42 27.32
C LEU A 706 -18.74 2.81 28.36
N GLU A 707 -19.52 3.66 29.06
CA GLU A 707 -20.56 3.21 29.98
C GLU A 707 -21.62 2.36 29.23
N LYS A 708 -22.09 2.83 28.09
CA LYS A 708 -23.04 2.11 27.25
C LYS A 708 -22.48 0.76 26.81
N LEU A 709 -21.18 0.70 26.39
CA LEU A 709 -20.50 -0.54 26.03
C LEU A 709 -20.50 -1.53 27.20
N SER A 710 -20.11 -1.09 28.42
CA SER A 710 -20.10 -1.93 29.61
C SER A 710 -21.49 -2.49 29.91
N VAL A 711 -22.51 -1.64 29.90
CA VAL A 711 -23.90 -2.06 30.16
C VAL A 711 -24.37 -3.07 29.11
N GLN A 712 -24.12 -2.82 27.81
CA GLN A 712 -24.55 -3.69 26.72
C GLN A 712 -23.88 -5.06 26.72
N THR A 713 -22.63 -5.13 27.22
CA THR A 713 -21.86 -6.37 27.27
C THR A 713 -21.92 -7.07 28.63
N SER A 714 -22.72 -6.58 29.56
CA SER A 714 -22.78 -7.09 30.96
C SER A 714 -21.43 -6.98 31.69
N GLY A 715 -20.66 -5.96 31.35
CA GLY A 715 -19.45 -5.54 32.06
C GLY A 715 -19.76 -4.52 33.16
N SER A 716 -18.74 -3.87 33.66
CA SER A 716 -18.84 -2.85 34.71
C SER A 716 -17.94 -1.65 34.39
N VAL A 717 -18.42 -0.43 34.78
CA VAL A 717 -17.59 0.77 34.80
C VAL A 717 -16.77 0.75 36.07
N ARG A 718 -15.46 0.82 35.98
CA ARG A 718 -14.54 0.74 37.10
C ARG A 718 -13.92 2.10 37.39
N ALA A 719 -13.83 2.42 38.66
CA ALA A 719 -13.08 3.59 39.13
C ALA A 719 -11.59 3.28 39.36
N SER A 720 -11.24 2.01 39.56
CA SER A 720 -9.87 1.56 39.80
C SER A 720 -9.67 0.13 39.31
N LEU A 721 -8.42 -0.32 39.33
CA LEU A 721 -8.06 -1.73 39.00
C LEU A 721 -8.23 -2.68 40.21
N GLU A 722 -8.65 -2.16 41.36
CA GLU A 722 -8.89 -2.97 42.56
C GLU A 722 -10.06 -3.94 42.32
N GLY A 723 -9.96 -5.15 42.85
CA GLY A 723 -11.01 -6.16 42.68
C GLY A 723 -11.23 -6.67 41.25
N LEU A 724 -10.33 -6.31 40.29
CA LEU A 724 -10.44 -6.76 38.88
C LEU A 724 -10.50 -8.29 38.74
N TRP A 725 -9.70 -8.98 39.52
CA TRP A 725 -9.58 -10.45 39.47
C TRP A 725 -10.74 -11.16 40.18
N GLU A 726 -11.43 -10.52 41.07
CA GLU A 726 -12.55 -11.09 41.82
C GLU A 726 -13.82 -11.23 40.97
N SER A 727 -13.91 -10.43 39.89
CA SER A 727 -15.06 -10.42 38.97
C SER A 727 -14.93 -11.35 37.80
N LEU A 728 -13.87 -12.15 37.74
CA LEU A 728 -13.67 -13.11 36.65
C LEU A 728 -14.67 -14.26 36.69
N PRO A 729 -15.19 -14.70 35.54
CA PRO A 729 -16.07 -15.87 35.49
C PRO A 729 -15.30 -17.12 35.87
N VAL A 730 -15.86 -17.88 36.82
CA VAL A 730 -15.23 -19.12 37.29
C VAL A 730 -15.38 -20.24 36.27
N LEU A 731 -14.26 -20.81 35.88
CA LEU A 731 -14.25 -22.03 35.04
C LEU A 731 -14.87 -23.19 35.83
N ARG A 732 -16.10 -23.57 35.48
CA ARG A 732 -16.66 -24.86 35.93
C ARG A 732 -16.08 -25.94 35.03
N ARG A 733 -14.97 -26.56 35.47
CA ARG A 733 -14.41 -27.68 34.78
C ARG A 733 -15.33 -28.90 35.05
N ALA A 734 -16.03 -29.33 34.04
CA ALA A 734 -16.72 -30.62 34.12
C ALA A 734 -15.64 -31.70 34.16
N VAL A 735 -15.53 -32.38 35.30
CA VAL A 735 -14.67 -33.57 35.40
C VAL A 735 -15.46 -34.74 34.83
N GLU A 736 -14.99 -35.33 33.76
CA GLU A 736 -15.58 -36.57 33.26
C GLU A 736 -15.30 -37.70 34.24
N LEU A 737 -16.31 -38.06 35.01
CA LEU A 737 -16.25 -39.15 35.95
C LEU A 737 -16.38 -40.52 35.28
N ALA A 738 -16.74 -40.56 33.99
CA ALA A 738 -16.96 -41.80 33.23
C ALA A 738 -15.80 -42.81 33.32
N PRO A 739 -14.51 -42.42 33.09
CA PRO A 739 -13.40 -43.38 33.18
C PRO A 739 -13.24 -43.95 34.58
N PHE A 740 -13.48 -43.16 35.64
CA PHE A 740 -13.41 -43.63 37.03
C PHE A 740 -14.55 -44.59 37.35
N LEU A 741 -15.78 -44.30 36.88
CA LEU A 741 -16.92 -45.18 37.05
C LEU A 741 -16.77 -46.51 36.28
N PHE A 742 -16.21 -46.46 35.07
CA PHE A 742 -15.85 -47.65 34.31
C PHE A 742 -14.79 -48.51 35.00
N LEU A 743 -13.74 -47.88 35.55
CA LEU A 743 -12.71 -48.59 36.31
C LEU A 743 -13.31 -49.25 37.58
N LEU A 744 -14.13 -48.51 38.28
CA LEU A 744 -14.83 -49.01 39.50
C LEU A 744 -15.77 -50.16 39.16
N GLY A 745 -16.50 -50.06 38.07
CA GLY A 745 -17.37 -51.13 37.54
C GLY A 745 -16.59 -52.35 37.12
N ALA A 746 -15.46 -52.19 36.46
CA ALA A 746 -14.55 -53.29 36.07
C ALA A 746 -13.97 -53.96 37.29
N CYS A 747 -13.52 -53.23 38.31
CA CYS A 747 -13.02 -53.78 39.57
C CYS A 747 -14.12 -54.54 40.32
N ALA A 748 -15.36 -54.01 40.40
CA ALA A 748 -16.47 -54.67 41.02
C ALA A 748 -16.86 -55.96 40.28
N PHE A 749 -16.81 -55.93 38.94
CA PHE A 749 -17.08 -57.10 38.09
C PHE A 749 -16.00 -58.20 38.32
N LEU A 750 -14.72 -57.80 38.31
CA LEU A 750 -13.59 -58.73 38.57
C LEU A 750 -13.70 -59.33 39.99
N THR A 751 -14.09 -58.54 40.98
CA THR A 751 -14.30 -58.99 42.36
C THR A 751 -15.44 -59.98 42.43
N LEU A 752 -16.52 -59.76 41.75
CA LEU A 752 -17.69 -60.65 41.69
C LEU A 752 -17.35 -61.97 41.00
N VAL A 753 -16.58 -61.92 39.88
CA VAL A 753 -16.06 -63.11 39.20
C VAL A 753 -15.13 -63.90 40.11
N PHE A 754 -14.23 -63.24 40.88
CA PHE A 754 -13.32 -63.83 41.82
C PHE A 754 -14.05 -64.50 42.98
N LEU A 755 -15.02 -63.85 43.62
CA LEU A 755 -15.85 -64.39 44.68
C LEU A 755 -16.66 -65.61 44.21
N ARG A 756 -17.21 -65.59 42.98
CA ARG A 756 -17.91 -66.67 42.36
C ARG A 756 -16.98 -67.90 42.08
N ARG A 757 -15.72 -67.68 41.72
CA ARG A 757 -14.77 -68.71 41.49
C ARG A 757 -14.30 -69.37 42.79
N LEU A 758 -14.33 -68.69 43.93
CA LEU A 758 -13.98 -69.14 45.26
C LEU A 758 -15.13 -69.81 45.97
N GLY A 759 -16.34 -69.90 45.32
CA GLY A 759 -17.52 -70.56 45.90
C GLY A 759 -18.20 -69.74 47.03
N TRP A 760 -17.88 -68.44 47.12
CA TRP A 760 -18.53 -67.59 48.11
C TRP A 760 -19.79 -66.97 47.51
N GLU A 761 -20.95 -67.52 47.90
CA GLU A 761 -22.27 -66.92 47.57
C GLU A 761 -22.57 -65.78 48.52
N LEU A 762 -22.50 -64.54 48.04
CA LEU A 762 -23.04 -63.41 48.77
C LEU A 762 -24.59 -63.42 48.64
N LYS A 763 -25.23 -63.88 49.69
CA LYS A 763 -26.70 -63.82 49.77
C LYS A 763 -27.10 -62.38 50.12
N TRP A 764 -27.38 -61.60 49.07
CA TRP A 764 -27.94 -60.25 49.21
C TRP A 764 -29.45 -60.42 49.46
N HIS A 765 -29.95 -60.23 50.69
CA HIS A 765 -31.38 -60.05 50.93
C HIS A 765 -31.77 -58.63 50.58
N LEU A 766 -31.99 -58.32 49.29
CA LEU A 766 -32.73 -57.16 48.87
C LEU A 766 -34.21 -57.37 49.22
N LYS A 767 -34.66 -56.77 50.32
CA LYS A 767 -36.07 -56.51 50.54
C LYS A 767 -36.53 -55.53 49.44
N ALA A 768 -37.33 -56.08 48.50
CA ALA A 768 -37.95 -55.21 47.49
C ALA A 768 -38.87 -54.19 48.21
N PRO A 769 -38.72 -52.92 47.93
CA PRO A 769 -39.65 -51.93 48.46
C PRO A 769 -41.01 -52.12 47.81
N HIS A 770 -42.07 -52.29 48.69
CA HIS A 770 -43.47 -52.44 48.29
C HIS A 770 -43.83 -51.22 47.41
N PRO A 771 -44.59 -51.45 46.29
CA PRO A 771 -45.06 -50.35 45.48
C PRO A 771 -46.03 -49.48 46.25
N PRO A 772 -45.93 -48.15 46.15
CA PRO A 772 -46.81 -47.24 46.84
C PRO A 772 -48.24 -47.40 46.33
N LYS A 773 -49.21 -47.58 47.26
CA LYS A 773 -50.68 -47.61 46.97
C LYS A 773 -51.00 -46.29 46.21
N ARG A 774 -51.63 -46.41 45.06
CA ARG A 774 -52.17 -45.28 44.29
C ARG A 774 -53.23 -44.58 45.16
N GLY A 775 -52.90 -43.41 45.68
CA GLY A 775 -53.78 -42.46 46.25
C GLY A 775 -54.65 -41.82 45.18
N ALA A 776 -55.94 -41.75 45.45
CA ALA A 776 -56.92 -41.21 44.57
C ALA A 776 -56.62 -39.72 44.22
N ARG A 777 -56.72 -39.38 42.98
CA ARG A 777 -56.63 -37.99 42.48
C ARG A 777 -57.87 -37.22 43.01
N PRO A 778 -57.76 -36.04 43.60
CA PRO A 778 -58.85 -35.12 43.82
C PRO A 778 -59.38 -34.56 42.49
N ARG A 779 -60.66 -34.50 42.33
CA ARG A 779 -61.37 -33.85 41.23
C ARG A 779 -61.22 -32.32 41.37
N PRO A 780 -61.04 -31.56 40.27
CA PRO A 780 -61.07 -30.11 40.35
C PRO A 780 -62.54 -29.61 40.53
N PRO A 781 -62.76 -28.48 41.19
CA PRO A 781 -64.09 -27.91 41.40
C PRO A 781 -64.67 -27.33 40.10
N GLN A 782 -65.91 -27.58 39.85
CA GLN A 782 -66.76 -26.95 38.85
C GLN A 782 -66.97 -25.47 39.24
N GLN A 783 -66.71 -24.55 38.38
CA GLN A 783 -67.24 -23.19 38.42
C GLN A 783 -68.35 -23.07 37.37
N ARG A 784 -69.46 -22.55 37.80
CA ARG A 784 -70.70 -22.30 37.08
C ARG A 784 -70.47 -21.18 36.01
N SER A 785 -71.17 -21.46 34.92
CA SER A 785 -71.47 -20.52 33.84
C SER A 785 -72.41 -19.39 34.24
N ASP A 786 -72.20 -18.23 33.73
CA ASP A 786 -73.31 -17.33 33.37
C ASP A 786 -72.91 -16.58 32.08
N HIS A 787 -73.75 -16.77 31.06
CA HIS A 787 -73.77 -16.13 29.78
C HIS A 787 -74.40 -14.73 29.84
N PRO A 788 -74.18 -13.79 28.92
CA PRO A 788 -74.94 -13.83 27.66
C PRO A 788 -74.19 -13.49 26.37
N HIS A 789 -74.74 -14.08 25.31
CA HIS A 789 -74.54 -13.84 23.88
C HIS A 789 -75.31 -12.61 23.34
N PRO A 790 -75.25 -12.31 22.01
CA PRO A 790 -74.21 -12.13 21.00
C PRO A 790 -74.31 -10.74 20.26
N PRO A 791 -73.73 -10.43 19.12
CA PRO A 791 -74.05 -11.04 17.81
C PRO A 791 -72.92 -11.25 16.81
N GLN A 792 -73.23 -12.00 15.82
CA GLN A 792 -72.57 -12.47 14.62
C GLN A 792 -72.00 -11.33 13.69
N GLN A 793 -70.94 -11.58 13.03
CA GLN A 793 -70.81 -11.50 11.55
C GLN A 793 -69.57 -12.21 11.01
N GLU A 794 -69.83 -12.83 9.95
CA GLU A 794 -69.14 -13.67 9.00
C GLU A 794 -67.70 -13.31 8.56
N GLY A 795 -66.95 -14.38 8.21
CA GLY A 795 -66.00 -14.28 7.12
C GLY A 795 -64.68 -14.99 7.30
N GLY A 796 -64.59 -16.25 6.82
CA GLY A 796 -63.38 -16.71 6.13
C GLY A 796 -62.26 -17.33 6.91
N SER A 797 -62.24 -18.62 7.03
CA SER A 797 -61.07 -19.45 7.34
C SER A 797 -60.06 -19.46 6.16
N PRO A 798 -58.79 -19.59 6.42
CA PRO A 798 -58.15 -20.82 5.95
C PRO A 798 -57.27 -21.52 7.02
N GLN A 799 -57.26 -22.83 6.84
CA GLN A 799 -56.58 -23.84 7.64
C GLN A 799 -55.08 -23.67 7.72
N PRO A 800 -54.41 -24.18 8.77
CA PRO A 800 -52.96 -24.31 8.80
C PRO A 800 -52.52 -25.59 8.09
N PRO A 801 -51.35 -25.58 7.40
CA PRO A 801 -50.74 -26.81 6.91
C PRO A 801 -49.92 -27.46 8.01
N SER A 802 -50.22 -28.72 8.19
CA SER A 802 -49.46 -29.72 8.95
C SER A 802 -48.15 -30.09 8.23
N ASP A 803 -47.22 -30.59 9.02
CA ASP A 803 -46.09 -31.45 8.67
C ASP A 803 -44.76 -30.77 8.27
N CYS A 804 -43.90 -30.59 9.26
CA CYS A 804 -42.47 -30.56 9.10
C CYS A 804 -41.85 -31.95 9.23
N ASN A 805 -41.48 -32.53 8.10
CA ASN A 805 -40.79 -33.81 8.00
C ASN A 805 -39.27 -33.61 8.10
N PRO A 806 -38.52 -34.39 8.94
CA PRO A 806 -37.08 -34.13 9.20
C PRO A 806 -36.11 -34.53 8.10
N SER A 807 -36.56 -34.84 6.89
CA SER A 807 -35.69 -35.31 5.79
C SER A 807 -35.08 -34.22 4.90
N SER A 808 -35.38 -32.94 5.13
CA SER A 808 -34.85 -31.85 4.28
C SER A 808 -33.45 -31.35 4.65
N LEU A 809 -32.96 -31.69 5.85
CA LEU A 809 -31.56 -31.25 6.26
C LEU A 809 -30.48 -32.18 5.71
N GLN A 810 -30.74 -33.42 5.43
CA GLN A 810 -29.78 -34.34 4.83
C GLN A 810 -29.55 -34.11 3.34
N SER A 811 -30.56 -33.58 2.62
CA SER A 811 -30.44 -33.26 1.19
C SER A 811 -29.67 -31.95 0.90
N ALA A 812 -29.64 -31.04 1.86
CA ALA A 812 -28.84 -29.80 1.76
C ALA A 812 -27.34 -30.08 1.95
N PHE A 813 -26.97 -31.00 2.86
CA PHE A 813 -25.56 -31.39 3.05
C PHE A 813 -25.02 -32.22 1.88
N ALA A 814 -25.84 -33.03 1.22
CA ALA A 814 -25.41 -33.80 0.05
C ALA A 814 -25.19 -32.93 -1.21
N ARG A 815 -25.86 -31.78 -1.32
CA ARG A 815 -25.64 -30.80 -2.41
C ARG A 815 -24.39 -29.93 -2.21
N ALA A 816 -24.03 -29.60 -0.96
CA ALA A 816 -22.82 -28.88 -0.65
C ALA A 816 -21.56 -29.75 -0.91
N LYS A 817 -21.61 -31.04 -0.63
CA LYS A 817 -20.50 -31.98 -0.85
C LYS A 817 -20.26 -32.32 -2.33
N ARG A 818 -21.26 -32.14 -3.21
CA ARG A 818 -21.10 -32.32 -4.67
C ARG A 818 -20.57 -31.09 -5.40
N ARG A 819 -20.57 -29.90 -4.78
CA ARG A 819 -19.95 -28.67 -5.35
C ARG A 819 -18.47 -28.46 -4.98
N ALA A 820 -17.97 -29.21 -4.00
CA ALA A 820 -16.56 -29.15 -3.58
C ALA A 820 -15.69 -30.25 -4.21
N GLY A 821 -16.23 -31.11 -5.05
CA GLY A 821 -15.56 -32.32 -5.56
C GLY A 821 -15.27 -32.38 -7.05
N THR A 822 -15.33 -31.23 -7.77
CA THR A 822 -14.98 -31.20 -9.21
C THR A 822 -13.97 -30.11 -9.49
N ASN A 823 -12.71 -30.37 -9.10
CA ASN A 823 -11.55 -29.73 -9.71
C ASN A 823 -10.30 -30.57 -9.39
N GLU A 824 -10.19 -31.72 -10.05
CA GLU A 824 -8.94 -32.42 -10.29
C GLU A 824 -9.19 -33.49 -11.35
N ARG A 825 -8.63 -33.27 -12.53
CA ARG A 825 -7.82 -34.18 -13.33
C ARG A 825 -7.82 -33.81 -14.81
N ASN A 826 -6.67 -33.47 -15.20
CA ASN A 826 -5.98 -33.53 -16.47
C ASN A 826 -6.13 -34.91 -17.18
N PRO A 827 -5.45 -35.07 -18.33
CA PRO A 827 -5.63 -34.56 -19.69
C PRO A 827 -5.73 -35.70 -20.69
N THR A 828 -5.62 -35.35 -21.92
CA THR A 828 -5.21 -36.16 -23.10
C THR A 828 -6.24 -36.37 -24.17
N SER A 829 -5.84 -35.88 -25.30
CA SER A 829 -5.71 -36.45 -26.60
C SER A 829 -6.85 -36.37 -27.59
N PHE A 830 -6.42 -35.91 -28.72
CA PHE A 830 -6.71 -36.33 -30.11
C PHE A 830 -7.95 -35.74 -30.81
N ALA A 831 -7.60 -34.92 -31.74
CA ALA A 831 -7.60 -35.18 -33.23
C ALA A 831 -8.93 -34.88 -33.94
N SER A 832 -8.72 -33.95 -34.87
CA SER A 832 -9.20 -33.99 -36.24
C SER A 832 -10.68 -34.01 -36.58
N GLN A 833 -11.05 -33.06 -37.29
CA GLN A 833 -11.62 -33.00 -38.64
C GLN A 833 -12.46 -31.74 -38.78
N GLU A 834 -11.95 -30.86 -39.58
CA GLU A 834 -12.34 -30.64 -41.01
C GLU A 834 -13.85 -30.39 -41.24
N LYS A 835 -14.02 -29.25 -41.84
CA LYS A 835 -14.85 -28.93 -43.01
C LYS A 835 -15.99 -27.93 -42.84
N SER A 836 -15.71 -26.90 -43.59
CA SER A 836 -16.64 -26.27 -44.59
C SER A 836 -17.82 -25.52 -44.02
N GLY A 837 -17.99 -24.33 -44.40
CA GLY A 837 -18.37 -23.69 -45.59
C GLY A 837 -19.14 -22.43 -45.30
N VAL A 838 -18.73 -21.42 -45.94
CA VAL A 838 -19.40 -20.62 -46.96
C VAL A 838 -20.56 -19.72 -46.49
N GLU A 839 -20.31 -18.45 -46.83
CA GLU A 839 -21.27 -17.38 -47.22
C GLU A 839 -22.23 -16.80 -46.19
N LYS A 840 -22.18 -15.57 -45.88
CA LYS A 840 -22.36 -14.30 -46.61
C LYS A 840 -21.81 -13.12 -45.80
#